data_90706661f6c9e9281c606883f8017107
#
_entry.id   90706661f6c9e9281c606883f8017107
#
_cell.length_a   1.000
_cell.length_b   1.000
_cell.length_c   1.000
_cell.angle_alpha   90.00
_cell.angle_beta   90.00
_cell.angle_gamma   90.00
#
_symmetry.space_group_name_H-M   'P 1'
#
loop_
_entity.id
_entity.type
_entity.pdbx_description
1 polymer ?
#
loop_
_entity_poly.entity_id
_entity_poly.type
_entity_poly.pdbx_seq_one_letter_code
_entity_poly.pdbx_strand_id
1 'polypeptide(L)'
;MEKNISTLDLQNAEQQKAFDLVANTNNCLFITGKAGTGKTTFIKRIQEEINKNFLVLAPTGIAAITVGGQTMHSFFGFPMQAIGPHTNTVLSYENKCILEETDTIIVDEVSLVRCDMVDGMDRCLRMVFKTNMPFGGKQVVFVGDLFQLPPIIKSNSADAEMLQDLYGAGTPFFYKAFVLKRMNLPKIEFQKVYRQSDKEFLAVLNKMRTGEVNPEDLELLNQHVGKEYEGQDFSVTLTAFNKMAENINEEKLGAIQSEEFCYQAKFQNEFKKNEAPVPEKLRLKVGAQVIFCRNNIGSGYMNGTIGKVSELSDDKIQVILESGQTIDVKEVTWDNVKSKYNRQTHKLETQVMGTFTQFPLKLAWAITIHRSQGMTFERMHFDLSHGTFLPGQAYVAISRLRSLEGLTLSNPIHPYHVTQNQEVRVFANSYNDTEMIDDVLGAEKRIYQYLCTKDYDMATKTCLHLMQDKIRKNDYRNAALTAKRMFDIMLDDTCLLGKTKDAQLLKDCSMTANFLNAVLCLYGKRYEEAIGYTNMVLGRRTCLEAMFIKGRALYELKRYDEAYDVTFQIVSISQEGEEKKAIDKKLLLFEARVNEHIGNPVAPFCKELFSLCPEFLTTYIMLRKEYRHSHQEIEFNKEEEHIELLEAFNDKSISNPDFLKLIQECKDEKELKRLRKAITTAKKPF
;
A
#
# COMPACT_ATOMS: atom_id res chain seq x y z
N MET A 1 16.29 -37.55 -7.74
CA MET A 1 14.92 -36.94 -7.58
C MET A 1 14.96 -35.64 -8.32
N GLU A 2 14.51 -35.64 -9.56
CA GLU A 2 14.42 -34.41 -10.36
C GLU A 2 13.37 -33.48 -9.73
N LYS A 3 13.81 -32.31 -9.31
CA LYS A 3 12.92 -31.23 -8.89
C LYS A 3 12.13 -30.80 -10.13
N ASN A 4 10.88 -31.19 -10.23
CA ASN A 4 9.92 -30.55 -11.12
C ASN A 4 9.74 -29.11 -10.63
N ILE A 5 10.64 -28.24 -11.05
CA ILE A 5 10.51 -26.79 -10.95
C ILE A 5 9.33 -26.45 -11.85
N SER A 6 8.22 -26.06 -11.25
CA SER A 6 7.13 -25.48 -12.01
C SER A 6 7.73 -24.29 -12.77
N THR A 7 7.82 -24.43 -14.09
CA THR A 7 8.25 -23.35 -14.98
C THR A 7 7.32 -22.18 -14.78
N LEU A 8 7.68 -21.28 -13.88
CA LEU A 8 7.03 -19.97 -13.81
C LEU A 8 7.25 -19.29 -15.15
N ASP A 9 6.19 -18.69 -15.64
CA ASP A 9 6.18 -17.96 -16.89
C ASP A 9 7.19 -16.81 -16.82
N LEU A 10 8.41 -17.04 -17.32
CA LEU A 10 9.48 -16.05 -17.40
C LEU A 10 9.08 -14.81 -18.23
N GLN A 11 7.90 -14.84 -18.86
CA GLN A 11 7.34 -13.74 -19.64
C GLN A 11 6.38 -12.86 -18.83
N ASN A 12 6.15 -13.14 -17.53
CA ASN A 12 5.31 -12.30 -16.69
C ASN A 12 6.11 -11.10 -16.17
N ALA A 13 5.91 -9.96 -16.81
CA ALA A 13 6.67 -8.72 -16.52
C ALA A 13 6.45 -8.22 -15.07
N GLU A 14 5.24 -8.36 -14.51
CA GLU A 14 4.96 -7.93 -13.14
C GLU A 14 5.71 -8.81 -12.13
N GLN A 15 5.73 -10.12 -12.35
CA GLN A 15 6.47 -11.03 -11.47
C GLN A 15 7.98 -10.78 -11.56
N GLN A 16 8.50 -10.47 -12.75
CA GLN A 16 9.91 -10.13 -12.93
C GLN A 16 10.29 -8.84 -12.21
N LYS A 17 9.48 -7.78 -12.34
CA LYS A 17 9.69 -6.52 -11.61
C LYS A 17 9.64 -6.73 -10.09
N ALA A 18 8.68 -7.52 -9.60
CA ALA A 18 8.59 -7.86 -8.18
C ALA A 18 9.82 -8.64 -7.70
N PHE A 19 10.29 -9.60 -8.50
CA PHE A 19 11.50 -10.37 -8.21
C PHE A 19 12.74 -9.46 -8.13
N ASP A 20 12.90 -8.56 -9.11
CA ASP A 20 14.02 -7.61 -9.13
C ASP A 20 14.02 -6.65 -7.93
N LEU A 21 12.83 -6.17 -7.52
CA LEU A 21 12.69 -5.34 -6.32
C LEU A 21 13.11 -6.09 -5.04
N VAL A 22 12.70 -7.36 -4.91
CA VAL A 22 13.06 -8.18 -3.75
C VAL A 22 14.54 -8.50 -3.75
N ALA A 23 15.08 -8.92 -4.90
CA ALA A 23 16.46 -9.38 -5.02
C ALA A 23 17.48 -8.24 -4.91
N ASN A 24 17.22 -7.14 -5.60
CA ASN A 24 18.20 -6.10 -5.89
C ASN A 24 17.99 -4.79 -5.13
N THR A 25 17.01 -4.71 -4.23
CA THR A 25 16.75 -3.53 -3.40
C THR A 25 16.46 -3.90 -1.95
N ASN A 26 16.41 -2.89 -1.08
CA ASN A 26 15.93 -3.04 0.30
C ASN A 26 14.59 -2.34 0.53
N ASN A 27 13.89 -1.98 -0.55
CA ASN A 27 12.59 -1.32 -0.45
C ASN A 27 11.50 -2.29 -0.05
N CYS A 28 10.63 -1.82 0.84
CA CYS A 28 9.38 -2.52 1.10
C CYS A 28 8.47 -2.43 -0.12
N LEU A 29 7.65 -3.45 -0.35
CA LEU A 29 6.72 -3.50 -1.47
C LEU A 29 5.44 -4.25 -1.10
N PHE A 30 4.38 -3.96 -1.84
CA PHE A 30 3.13 -4.69 -1.77
C PHE A 30 2.89 -5.46 -3.07
N ILE A 31 2.78 -6.78 -2.96
CA ILE A 31 2.46 -7.68 -4.06
C ILE A 31 1.01 -8.12 -3.90
N THR A 32 0.21 -7.82 -4.90
CA THR A 32 -1.20 -8.19 -4.93
C THR A 32 -1.54 -8.93 -6.22
N GLY A 33 -2.79 -9.30 -6.35
CA GLY A 33 -3.33 -9.96 -7.54
C GLY A 33 -4.54 -10.80 -7.20
N LYS A 34 -5.31 -11.09 -8.22
CA LYS A 34 -6.55 -11.87 -8.15
C LYS A 34 -6.31 -13.25 -7.56
N ALA A 35 -7.39 -13.94 -7.20
CA ALA A 35 -7.30 -15.34 -6.84
C ALA A 35 -6.69 -16.14 -8.01
N GLY A 36 -5.72 -17.01 -7.74
CA GLY A 36 -5.09 -17.84 -8.76
C GLY A 36 -4.00 -17.19 -9.61
N THR A 37 -3.47 -16.02 -9.25
CA THR A 37 -2.36 -15.36 -9.97
C THR A 37 -0.96 -15.82 -9.55
N GLY A 38 -0.85 -16.84 -8.68
CA GLY A 38 0.44 -17.46 -8.34
C GLY A 38 1.23 -16.75 -7.23
N LYS A 39 0.60 -15.92 -6.37
CA LYS A 39 1.28 -15.22 -5.25
C LYS A 39 2.07 -16.15 -4.34
N THR A 40 1.45 -17.23 -3.87
CA THR A 40 2.12 -18.22 -2.99
C THR A 40 3.26 -18.95 -3.70
N THR A 41 3.10 -19.21 -4.98
CA THR A 41 4.18 -19.80 -5.81
C THR A 41 5.34 -18.83 -5.96
N PHE A 42 5.05 -17.54 -6.11
CA PHE A 42 6.06 -16.47 -6.15
C PHE A 42 6.84 -16.38 -4.84
N ILE A 43 6.17 -16.46 -3.67
CA ILE A 43 6.83 -16.48 -2.36
C ILE A 43 7.85 -17.63 -2.28
N LYS A 44 7.47 -18.84 -2.70
CA LYS A 44 8.36 -20.00 -2.70
C LYS A 44 9.56 -19.79 -3.63
N ARG A 45 9.31 -19.25 -4.82
CA ARG A 45 10.35 -18.96 -5.81
C ARG A 45 11.41 -17.99 -5.28
N ILE A 46 11.00 -16.84 -4.69
CA ILE A 46 11.96 -15.86 -4.17
C ILE A 46 12.78 -16.43 -3.01
N GLN A 47 12.20 -17.31 -2.18
CA GLN A 47 12.95 -18.00 -1.11
C GLN A 47 13.97 -19.01 -1.64
N GLU A 48 13.72 -19.63 -2.80
CA GLU A 48 14.61 -20.62 -3.41
C GLU A 48 15.72 -19.97 -4.27
N GLU A 49 15.38 -18.91 -5.02
CA GLU A 49 16.27 -18.34 -6.03
C GLU A 49 17.08 -17.12 -5.52
N ILE A 50 16.60 -16.37 -4.53
CA ILE A 50 17.26 -15.18 -4.04
C ILE A 50 18.14 -15.53 -2.83
N ASN A 51 19.39 -15.11 -2.87
CA ASN A 51 20.33 -15.32 -1.78
C ASN A 51 20.16 -14.24 -0.67
N LYS A 52 18.99 -14.28 0.00
CA LYS A 52 18.64 -13.48 1.17
C LYS A 52 18.08 -14.38 2.26
N ASN A 53 18.20 -13.99 3.51
CA ASN A 53 17.54 -14.64 4.62
C ASN A 53 16.11 -14.13 4.77
N PHE A 54 15.12 -15.00 4.51
CA PHE A 54 13.71 -14.67 4.56
C PHE A 54 13.06 -15.13 5.86
N LEU A 55 12.34 -14.22 6.51
CA LEU A 55 11.40 -14.52 7.58
C LEU A 55 9.99 -14.45 7.01
N VAL A 56 9.26 -15.57 7.01
CA VAL A 56 7.88 -15.61 6.49
C VAL A 56 6.89 -15.60 7.63
N LEU A 57 5.96 -14.66 7.57
CA LEU A 57 4.93 -14.43 8.59
C LEU A 57 3.55 -14.42 7.95
N ALA A 58 2.53 -14.79 8.72
CA ALA A 58 1.14 -14.73 8.30
C ALA A 58 0.22 -14.33 9.47
N PRO A 59 -1.00 -13.83 9.22
CA PRO A 59 -1.94 -13.47 10.28
C PRO A 59 -2.54 -14.66 11.01
N THR A 60 -2.67 -15.82 10.35
CA THR A 60 -3.34 -17.01 10.89
C THR A 60 -2.42 -18.25 10.86
N GLY A 61 -2.67 -19.22 11.75
CA GLY A 61 -1.89 -20.46 11.81
C GLY A 61 -1.97 -21.26 10.50
N ILE A 62 -3.15 -21.36 9.88
CA ILE A 62 -3.33 -22.09 8.61
C ILE A 62 -2.53 -21.42 7.48
N ALA A 63 -2.59 -20.10 7.36
CA ALA A 63 -1.81 -19.37 6.36
C ALA A 63 -0.30 -19.55 6.62
N ALA A 64 0.15 -19.46 7.86
CA ALA A 64 1.55 -19.67 8.24
C ALA A 64 2.06 -21.06 7.84
N ILE A 65 1.30 -22.11 8.16
CA ILE A 65 1.64 -23.50 7.77
C ILE A 65 1.72 -23.65 6.26
N THR A 66 0.82 -23.01 5.51
CA THR A 66 0.76 -23.11 4.03
C THR A 66 2.02 -22.56 3.37
N VAL A 67 2.59 -21.49 3.92
CA VAL A 67 3.80 -20.83 3.38
C VAL A 67 5.09 -21.28 4.08
N GLY A 68 5.00 -22.19 5.05
CA GLY A 68 6.16 -22.64 5.82
C GLY A 68 6.73 -21.56 6.76
N GLY A 69 5.86 -20.73 7.32
CA GLY A 69 6.22 -19.62 8.19
C GLY A 69 5.59 -19.69 9.57
N GLN A 70 5.56 -18.55 10.27
CA GLN A 70 5.02 -18.38 11.61
C GLN A 70 3.90 -17.33 11.62
N THR A 71 3.05 -17.34 12.68
CA THR A 71 2.09 -16.26 12.84
C THR A 71 2.78 -15.00 13.39
N MET A 72 2.33 -13.83 12.93
CA MET A 72 2.81 -12.53 13.44
C MET A 72 2.65 -12.43 14.96
N HIS A 73 1.52 -12.91 15.50
CA HIS A 73 1.27 -12.92 16.94
C HIS A 73 2.31 -13.75 17.71
N SER A 74 2.62 -14.94 17.22
CA SER A 74 3.61 -15.81 17.87
C SER A 74 5.02 -15.23 17.78
N PHE A 75 5.39 -14.69 16.62
CA PHE A 75 6.75 -14.19 16.39
C PHE A 75 7.04 -12.94 17.21
N PHE A 76 6.16 -11.93 17.15
CA PHE A 76 6.35 -10.66 17.86
C PHE A 76 5.82 -10.63 19.29
N GLY A 77 5.20 -11.71 19.75
CA GLY A 77 4.56 -11.75 21.06
C GLY A 77 3.35 -10.79 21.16
N PHE A 78 2.63 -10.61 20.07
CA PHE A 78 1.47 -9.71 20.04
C PHE A 78 0.31 -10.29 20.85
N PRO A 79 -0.40 -9.44 21.63
CA PRO A 79 -1.65 -9.84 22.24
C PRO A 79 -2.73 -10.06 21.18
N MET A 80 -3.79 -10.80 21.55
CA MET A 80 -4.93 -10.99 20.64
C MET A 80 -5.76 -9.71 20.48
N GLN A 81 -5.67 -8.80 21.44
CA GLN A 81 -6.30 -7.47 21.43
C GLN A 81 -5.59 -6.53 20.43
N ALA A 82 -6.17 -5.37 20.21
CA ALA A 82 -5.57 -4.33 19.42
C ALA A 82 -4.29 -3.75 20.08
N ILE A 83 -3.30 -3.40 19.24
CA ILE A 83 -1.95 -3.02 19.67
C ILE A 83 -1.84 -1.50 19.70
N GLY A 84 -2.01 -0.90 20.87
CA GLY A 84 -1.84 0.55 21.08
C GLY A 84 -0.37 1.00 21.06
N PRO A 85 -0.12 2.31 21.05
CA PRO A 85 1.24 2.88 21.07
C PRO A 85 2.06 2.47 22.29
N HIS A 86 1.40 2.21 23.42
CA HIS A 86 2.02 1.85 24.71
C HIS A 86 1.90 0.34 25.01
N THR A 87 1.39 -0.46 24.08
CA THR A 87 1.34 -1.92 24.28
C THR A 87 2.73 -2.49 24.32
N ASN A 88 3.11 -3.05 25.47
CA ASN A 88 4.40 -3.72 25.61
C ASN A 88 4.36 -5.05 24.83
N THR A 89 5.22 -5.15 23.85
CA THR A 89 5.47 -6.40 23.12
C THR A 89 6.84 -6.93 23.53
N VAL A 90 6.88 -8.13 24.08
CA VAL A 90 8.13 -8.74 24.53
C VAL A 90 8.60 -9.72 23.47
N LEU A 91 9.56 -9.28 22.66
CA LEU A 91 10.23 -10.15 21.71
C LEU A 91 11.22 -11.07 22.45
N SER A 92 11.15 -12.38 22.22
CA SER A 92 12.11 -13.34 22.81
C SER A 92 13.54 -13.06 22.32
N TYR A 93 14.54 -13.44 23.11
CA TYR A 93 15.94 -13.32 22.70
C TYR A 93 16.21 -14.05 21.38
N GLU A 94 15.65 -15.24 21.21
CA GLU A 94 15.78 -16.04 20.00
C GLU A 94 15.22 -15.30 18.79
N ASN A 95 14.02 -14.71 18.87
CA ASN A 95 13.42 -13.96 17.79
C ASN A 95 14.19 -12.67 17.46
N LYS A 96 14.86 -12.06 18.45
CA LYS A 96 15.78 -10.94 18.18
C LYS A 96 16.96 -11.38 17.32
N CYS A 97 17.61 -12.50 17.66
CA CYS A 97 18.71 -13.05 16.85
C CYS A 97 18.24 -13.40 15.43
N ILE A 98 17.02 -13.94 15.29
CA ILE A 98 16.44 -14.21 13.97
C ILE A 98 16.28 -12.92 13.16
N LEU A 99 15.76 -11.84 13.77
CA LEU A 99 15.60 -10.56 13.11
C LEU A 99 16.92 -9.95 12.68
N GLU A 100 17.94 -10.04 13.51
CA GLU A 100 19.29 -9.52 13.21
C GLU A 100 19.84 -10.13 11.92
N GLU A 101 19.60 -11.42 11.70
CA GLU A 101 20.06 -12.17 10.54
C GLU A 101 19.06 -12.17 9.35
N THR A 102 17.85 -11.65 9.55
CA THR A 102 16.84 -11.55 8.48
C THR A 102 17.17 -10.39 7.54
N ASP A 103 17.18 -10.63 6.24
CA ASP A 103 17.28 -9.58 5.22
C ASP A 103 15.89 -9.07 4.80
N THR A 104 14.95 -9.98 4.62
CA THR A 104 13.60 -9.68 4.11
C THR A 104 12.54 -10.38 4.93
N ILE A 105 11.53 -9.62 5.36
CA ILE A 105 10.33 -10.16 6.03
C ILE A 105 9.20 -10.23 5.00
N ILE A 106 8.61 -11.41 4.84
CA ILE A 106 7.43 -11.61 4.00
C ILE A 106 6.21 -11.71 4.91
N VAL A 107 5.17 -10.93 4.64
CA VAL A 107 3.87 -10.99 5.32
C VAL A 107 2.83 -11.44 4.32
N ASP A 108 2.44 -12.70 4.38
CA ASP A 108 1.40 -13.27 3.49
C ASP A 108 -0.01 -13.05 4.05
N GLU A 109 -1.02 -13.18 3.20
CA GLU A 109 -2.44 -12.92 3.50
C GLU A 109 -2.67 -11.57 4.21
N VAL A 110 -1.99 -10.52 3.71
CA VAL A 110 -1.98 -9.20 4.34
C VAL A 110 -3.36 -8.53 4.38
N SER A 111 -4.32 -9.00 3.60
CA SER A 111 -5.71 -8.53 3.68
C SER A 111 -6.34 -8.73 5.07
N LEU A 112 -5.87 -9.72 5.81
CA LEU A 112 -6.32 -10.03 7.17
C LEU A 112 -5.48 -9.33 8.26
N VAL A 113 -4.42 -8.61 7.88
CA VAL A 113 -3.51 -7.92 8.82
C VAL A 113 -4.03 -6.52 9.12
N ARG A 114 -4.18 -6.21 10.43
CA ARG A 114 -4.56 -4.86 10.88
C ARG A 114 -3.36 -3.91 10.85
N CYS A 115 -3.64 -2.62 10.67
CA CYS A 115 -2.62 -1.56 10.66
C CYS A 115 -1.83 -1.44 11.98
N ASP A 116 -2.48 -1.69 13.11
CA ASP A 116 -1.84 -1.69 14.43
C ASP A 116 -0.77 -2.79 14.57
N MET A 117 -1.00 -3.95 13.95
CA MET A 117 -0.01 -5.04 13.91
C MET A 117 1.21 -4.64 13.07
N VAL A 118 1.00 -3.91 11.98
CA VAL A 118 2.11 -3.41 11.13
C VAL A 118 2.92 -2.35 11.87
N ASP A 119 2.28 -1.40 12.55
CA ASP A 119 2.98 -0.42 13.38
C ASP A 119 3.62 -1.06 14.62
N GLY A 120 3.02 -2.12 15.17
CA GLY A 120 3.62 -2.94 16.22
C GLY A 120 4.90 -3.62 15.76
N MET A 121 4.88 -4.21 14.56
CA MET A 121 6.06 -4.80 13.91
C MET A 121 7.15 -3.74 13.68
N ASP A 122 6.81 -2.58 13.16
CA ASP A 122 7.74 -1.46 12.97
C ASP A 122 8.40 -1.04 14.28
N ARG A 123 7.63 -0.88 15.36
CA ARG A 123 8.17 -0.55 16.68
C ARG A 123 9.15 -1.61 17.20
N CYS A 124 8.80 -2.89 17.10
CA CYS A 124 9.68 -3.99 17.52
C CYS A 124 11.00 -3.96 16.74
N LEU A 125 10.93 -3.82 15.43
CA LEU A 125 12.13 -3.78 14.57
C LEU A 125 13.00 -2.56 14.87
N ARG A 126 12.41 -1.38 15.01
CA ARG A 126 13.18 -0.17 15.39
C ARG A 126 13.84 -0.29 16.75
N MET A 127 13.21 -0.93 17.73
CA MET A 127 13.82 -1.19 19.03
C MET A 127 14.98 -2.18 18.95
N VAL A 128 14.84 -3.26 18.16
CA VAL A 128 15.90 -4.28 17.99
C VAL A 128 17.12 -3.66 17.33
N PHE A 129 16.93 -2.90 16.25
CA PHE A 129 18.01 -2.30 15.47
C PHE A 129 18.42 -0.91 15.97
N LYS A 130 17.81 -0.40 17.05
CA LYS A 130 18.10 0.92 17.66
C LYS A 130 18.15 2.04 16.62
N THR A 131 17.17 2.06 15.70
CA THR A 131 17.10 3.02 14.60
C THR A 131 15.69 3.57 14.42
N ASN A 132 15.58 4.77 13.85
CA ASN A 132 14.30 5.37 13.49
C ASN A 132 13.86 5.02 12.06
N MET A 133 14.64 4.19 11.34
CA MET A 133 14.24 3.73 10.01
C MET A 133 12.96 2.90 10.05
N PRO A 134 12.06 3.06 9.07
CA PRO A 134 10.91 2.18 8.93
C PRO A 134 11.36 0.72 8.95
N PHE A 135 10.67 -0.09 9.75
CA PHE A 135 10.95 -1.51 9.94
C PHE A 135 12.41 -1.83 10.33
N GLY A 136 13.06 -0.90 11.07
CA GLY A 136 14.47 -1.10 11.44
C GLY A 136 15.44 -1.14 10.25
N GLY A 137 15.04 -0.63 9.09
CA GLY A 137 15.80 -0.69 7.84
C GLY A 137 15.68 -2.03 7.09
N LYS A 138 14.89 -2.98 7.55
CA LYS A 138 14.67 -4.26 6.87
C LYS A 138 13.66 -4.10 5.73
N GLN A 139 13.82 -4.89 4.67
CA GLN A 139 12.84 -5.01 3.62
C GLN A 139 11.62 -5.78 4.11
N VAL A 140 10.41 -5.26 3.85
CA VAL A 140 9.14 -5.96 4.13
C VAL A 140 8.36 -6.11 2.83
N VAL A 141 7.99 -7.35 2.51
CA VAL A 141 7.18 -7.72 1.35
C VAL A 141 5.80 -8.12 1.85
N PHE A 142 4.84 -7.25 1.62
CA PHE A 142 3.43 -7.53 1.92
C PHE A 142 2.79 -8.26 0.75
N VAL A 143 2.13 -9.39 0.99
CA VAL A 143 1.51 -10.20 -0.06
C VAL A 143 0.05 -10.48 0.28
N GLY A 144 -0.86 -10.29 -0.67
CA GLY A 144 -2.29 -10.58 -0.47
C GLY A 144 -3.20 -9.89 -1.48
N ASP A 145 -4.50 -10.11 -1.36
CA ASP A 145 -5.53 -9.48 -2.18
C ASP A 145 -6.51 -8.74 -1.29
N LEU A 146 -6.46 -7.40 -1.28
CA LEU A 146 -7.29 -6.55 -0.42
C LEU A 146 -8.78 -6.59 -0.78
N PHE A 147 -9.13 -7.07 -1.95
CA PHE A 147 -10.52 -7.29 -2.36
C PHE A 147 -11.10 -8.61 -1.82
N GLN A 148 -10.29 -9.44 -1.18
CA GLN A 148 -10.73 -10.59 -0.41
C GLN A 148 -11.20 -10.16 0.98
N LEU A 149 -11.15 -11.07 1.95
CA LEU A 149 -11.68 -10.78 3.27
C LEU A 149 -10.84 -9.75 4.02
N PRO A 150 -11.49 -8.76 4.64
CA PRO A 150 -10.83 -7.75 5.47
C PRO A 150 -10.47 -8.31 6.86
N PRO A 151 -9.65 -7.57 7.65
CA PRO A 151 -9.42 -7.91 9.05
C PRO A 151 -10.72 -7.91 9.84
N ILE A 152 -10.91 -8.92 10.69
CA ILE A 152 -12.11 -9.07 11.51
C ILE A 152 -11.90 -8.37 12.86
N ILE A 153 -12.81 -7.45 13.19
CA ILE A 153 -12.88 -6.79 14.49
C ILE A 153 -14.31 -6.90 14.99
N LYS A 154 -14.47 -7.21 16.25
CA LYS A 154 -15.80 -7.21 16.86
C LYS A 154 -16.32 -5.79 16.96
N SER A 155 -17.44 -5.51 16.30
CA SER A 155 -18.13 -4.23 16.43
C SER A 155 -18.43 -3.93 17.90
N ASN A 156 -18.37 -2.65 18.28
CA ASN A 156 -18.63 -2.17 19.66
C ASN A 156 -17.70 -2.81 20.71
N SER A 157 -16.45 -3.07 20.36
CA SER A 157 -15.43 -3.52 21.31
C SER A 157 -14.43 -2.39 21.59
N ALA A 158 -13.76 -2.43 22.73
CA ALA A 158 -12.69 -1.49 23.07
C ALA A 158 -11.57 -1.47 22.01
N ASP A 159 -11.32 -2.60 21.37
CA ASP A 159 -10.38 -2.70 20.24
C ASP A 159 -10.84 -1.88 19.04
N ALA A 160 -12.15 -1.94 18.71
CA ALA A 160 -12.71 -1.17 17.60
C ALA A 160 -12.65 0.33 17.88
N GLU A 161 -12.98 0.76 19.08
CA GLU A 161 -12.90 2.16 19.51
C GLU A 161 -11.46 2.68 19.44
N MET A 162 -10.50 1.95 20.01
CA MET A 162 -9.08 2.33 19.99
C MET A 162 -8.54 2.42 18.56
N LEU A 163 -8.89 1.48 17.68
CA LEU A 163 -8.43 1.51 16.31
C LEU A 163 -9.05 2.67 15.53
N GLN A 164 -10.30 3.01 15.80
CA GLN A 164 -10.97 4.16 15.20
C GLN A 164 -10.34 5.49 15.65
N ASP A 165 -10.02 5.62 16.93
CA ASP A 165 -9.37 6.82 17.48
C ASP A 165 -7.98 7.03 16.91
N LEU A 166 -7.20 5.96 16.74
CA LEU A 166 -5.81 6.04 16.26
C LEU A 166 -5.71 6.16 14.74
N TYR A 167 -6.48 5.38 13.99
CA TYR A 167 -6.30 5.21 12.54
C TYR A 167 -7.46 5.79 11.71
N GLY A 168 -8.48 6.33 12.39
CA GLY A 168 -9.69 6.87 11.76
C GLY A 168 -10.75 5.80 11.51
N ALA A 169 -11.93 6.26 11.10
CA ALA A 169 -13.07 5.39 10.82
C ALA A 169 -12.79 4.40 9.68
N GLY A 170 -13.57 3.32 9.64
CA GLY A 170 -13.52 2.28 8.61
C GLY A 170 -12.63 1.10 8.97
N THR A 171 -12.42 0.23 8.00
CA THR A 171 -11.65 -1.01 8.20
C THR A 171 -10.16 -0.72 8.41
N PRO A 172 -9.51 -1.27 9.45
CA PRO A 172 -8.11 -1.01 9.76
C PRO A 172 -7.17 -1.87 8.91
N PHE A 173 -7.24 -1.71 7.61
CA PHE A 173 -6.33 -2.38 6.68
C PHE A 173 -4.86 -2.03 6.97
N PHE A 174 -3.97 -2.96 6.64
CA PHE A 174 -2.53 -2.83 6.87
C PHE A 174 -1.94 -1.50 6.36
N TYR A 175 -2.42 -1.00 5.23
CA TYR A 175 -1.89 0.24 4.60
C TYR A 175 -2.26 1.53 5.35
N LYS A 176 -3.16 1.48 6.33
CA LYS A 176 -3.44 2.60 7.24
C LYS A 176 -2.35 2.79 8.30
N ALA A 177 -1.42 1.85 8.44
CA ALA A 177 -0.31 1.95 9.38
C ALA A 177 0.50 3.25 9.18
N PHE A 178 0.87 3.88 10.28
CA PHE A 178 1.62 5.15 10.26
C PHE A 178 2.97 5.01 9.60
N VAL A 179 3.64 3.85 9.78
CA VAL A 179 4.92 3.57 9.14
C VAL A 179 4.82 3.62 7.61
N LEU A 180 3.75 3.08 7.02
CA LEU A 180 3.57 3.06 5.58
C LEU A 180 3.23 4.44 4.99
N LYS A 181 2.69 5.36 5.79
CA LYS A 181 2.49 6.76 5.38
C LYS A 181 3.81 7.55 5.27
N ARG A 182 4.89 7.02 5.85
CA ARG A 182 6.22 7.64 5.89
C ARG A 182 7.17 7.12 4.83
N MET A 183 6.70 6.26 3.92
CA MET A 183 7.55 5.64 2.90
C MET A 183 6.80 5.50 1.57
N ASN A 184 7.55 5.38 0.49
CA ASN A 184 7.01 4.97 -0.79
C ASN A 184 6.91 3.44 -0.80
N LEU A 185 5.71 2.95 -1.03
CA LEU A 185 5.43 1.52 -1.12
C LEU A 185 5.06 1.19 -2.58
N PRO A 186 5.99 0.67 -3.40
CA PRO A 186 5.66 0.11 -4.70
C PRO A 186 4.59 -0.96 -4.57
N LYS A 187 3.63 -0.96 -5.50
CA LYS A 187 2.48 -1.85 -5.47
C LYS A 187 2.40 -2.58 -6.80
N ILE A 188 2.67 -3.88 -6.79
CA ILE A 188 2.67 -4.69 -8.00
C ILE A 188 1.49 -5.66 -7.95
N GLU A 189 0.59 -5.55 -8.92
CA GLU A 189 -0.53 -6.45 -9.09
C GLU A 189 -0.25 -7.46 -10.20
N PHE A 190 -0.25 -8.74 -9.86
CA PHE A 190 -0.15 -9.82 -10.83
C PHE A 190 -1.46 -9.95 -11.59
N GLN A 191 -1.42 -9.75 -12.89
CA GLN A 191 -2.61 -9.72 -13.75
C GLN A 191 -3.01 -11.09 -14.28
N LYS A 192 -2.03 -11.95 -14.60
CA LYS A 192 -2.28 -13.25 -15.21
C LYS A 192 -2.86 -14.24 -14.20
N VAL A 193 -4.04 -14.75 -14.50
CA VAL A 193 -4.72 -15.79 -13.72
C VAL A 193 -4.39 -17.17 -14.29
N TYR A 194 -4.05 -18.13 -13.43
CA TYR A 194 -3.70 -19.51 -13.81
C TYR A 194 -4.75 -20.53 -13.39
N ARG A 195 -5.72 -20.13 -12.55
CA ARG A 195 -6.72 -21.05 -11.98
C ARG A 195 -7.92 -21.26 -12.89
N GLN A 196 -8.44 -20.22 -13.50
CA GLN A 196 -9.61 -20.22 -14.36
C GLN A 196 -9.20 -19.98 -15.81
N SER A 197 -9.82 -20.70 -16.75
CA SER A 197 -9.62 -20.56 -18.20
C SER A 197 -10.81 -19.93 -18.93
N ASP A 198 -12.00 -19.96 -18.32
CA ASP A 198 -13.22 -19.37 -18.87
C ASP A 198 -13.16 -17.84 -18.82
N LYS A 199 -13.19 -17.20 -20.00
CA LYS A 199 -13.05 -15.75 -20.14
C LYS A 199 -14.27 -14.99 -19.64
N GLU A 200 -15.47 -15.51 -19.82
CA GLU A 200 -16.71 -14.88 -19.39
C GLU A 200 -16.80 -14.90 -17.86
N PHE A 201 -16.55 -16.05 -17.28
CA PHE A 201 -16.50 -16.19 -15.83
C PHE A 201 -15.42 -15.30 -15.19
N LEU A 202 -14.24 -15.22 -15.80
CA LEU A 202 -13.17 -14.31 -15.35
C LEU A 202 -13.58 -12.83 -15.42
N ALA A 203 -14.33 -12.43 -16.44
CA ALA A 203 -14.84 -11.07 -16.57
C ALA A 203 -15.81 -10.73 -15.43
N VAL A 204 -16.76 -11.61 -15.13
CA VAL A 204 -17.69 -11.47 -14.00
C VAL A 204 -16.94 -11.41 -12.66
N LEU A 205 -15.99 -12.32 -12.42
CA LEU A 205 -15.18 -12.32 -11.21
C LEU A 205 -14.39 -11.01 -11.02
N ASN A 206 -13.88 -10.44 -12.11
CA ASN A 206 -13.18 -9.17 -12.07
C ASN A 206 -14.11 -8.01 -11.64
N LYS A 207 -15.31 -7.97 -12.18
CA LYS A 207 -16.32 -6.97 -11.80
C LYS A 207 -16.81 -7.18 -10.36
N MET A 208 -16.99 -8.44 -9.92
CA MET A 208 -17.30 -8.75 -8.52
C MET A 208 -16.19 -8.30 -7.58
N ARG A 209 -14.93 -8.48 -7.99
CA ARG A 209 -13.75 -8.07 -7.21
C ARG A 209 -13.74 -6.57 -6.98
N THR A 210 -14.10 -5.77 -7.98
CA THR A 210 -14.14 -4.30 -7.86
C THR A 210 -15.50 -3.76 -7.40
N GLY A 211 -16.53 -4.61 -7.30
CA GLY A 211 -17.89 -4.19 -6.97
C GLY A 211 -18.60 -3.46 -8.11
N GLU A 212 -18.22 -3.74 -9.36
CA GLU A 212 -18.71 -3.07 -10.57
C GLU A 212 -19.62 -3.99 -11.40
N VAL A 213 -20.33 -4.93 -10.74
CA VAL A 213 -21.25 -5.84 -11.40
C VAL A 213 -22.45 -5.07 -11.99
N ASN A 214 -22.80 -5.42 -13.22
CA ASN A 214 -23.99 -4.91 -13.88
C ASN A 214 -25.15 -5.91 -13.77
N PRO A 215 -26.39 -5.56 -14.16
CA PRO A 215 -27.53 -6.47 -14.12
C PRO A 215 -27.32 -7.75 -14.92
N GLU A 216 -26.64 -7.69 -16.06
CA GLU A 216 -26.35 -8.84 -16.93
C GLU A 216 -25.41 -9.84 -16.24
N ASP A 217 -24.37 -9.34 -15.55
CA ASP A 217 -23.47 -10.18 -14.77
C ASP A 217 -24.21 -10.93 -13.65
N LEU A 218 -25.15 -10.24 -12.99
CA LEU A 218 -25.97 -10.84 -11.93
C LEU A 218 -26.97 -11.86 -12.51
N GLU A 219 -27.55 -11.57 -13.65
CA GLU A 219 -28.46 -12.49 -14.35
C GLU A 219 -27.72 -13.78 -14.73
N LEU A 220 -26.51 -13.68 -15.27
CA LEU A 220 -25.66 -14.83 -15.59
C LEU A 220 -25.40 -15.70 -14.35
N LEU A 221 -25.03 -15.09 -13.22
CA LEU A 221 -24.84 -15.83 -11.97
C LEU A 221 -26.15 -16.42 -11.47
N ASN A 222 -27.26 -15.67 -11.52
CA ASN A 222 -28.56 -16.05 -10.97
C ASN A 222 -29.28 -17.13 -11.79
N GLN A 223 -28.85 -17.42 -13.03
CA GLN A 223 -29.29 -18.59 -13.77
C GLN A 223 -28.98 -19.91 -13.04
N HIS A 224 -28.09 -19.87 -12.03
CA HIS A 224 -27.70 -21.02 -11.22
C HIS A 224 -28.48 -21.17 -9.91
N VAL A 225 -29.50 -20.35 -9.69
CA VAL A 225 -30.41 -20.47 -8.52
C VAL A 225 -31.31 -21.69 -8.70
N GLY A 226 -31.37 -22.52 -7.65
CA GLY A 226 -32.21 -23.72 -7.62
C GLY A 226 -31.80 -24.80 -8.60
N LYS A 227 -30.66 -24.68 -9.28
CA LYS A 227 -30.11 -25.80 -10.05
C LYS A 227 -29.67 -26.89 -9.10
N GLU A 228 -30.05 -28.13 -9.42
CA GLU A 228 -29.53 -29.31 -8.78
C GLU A 228 -28.59 -30.02 -9.75
N TYR A 229 -27.46 -30.49 -9.25
CA TYR A 229 -26.60 -31.39 -10.04
C TYR A 229 -27.19 -32.78 -10.06
N GLU A 230 -27.15 -33.46 -11.20
CA GLU A 230 -27.37 -34.90 -11.28
C GLU A 230 -26.28 -35.58 -10.47
N GLY A 231 -26.66 -36.12 -9.27
CA GLY A 231 -25.73 -36.64 -8.29
C GLY A 231 -25.16 -35.52 -7.40
N GLN A 232 -25.72 -35.32 -6.21
CA GLN A 232 -25.23 -34.34 -5.20
C GLN A 232 -23.85 -34.65 -4.62
N ASP A 233 -23.23 -35.75 -5.06
CA ASP A 233 -21.90 -36.15 -4.63
C ASP A 233 -20.83 -35.17 -5.12
N PHE A 234 -19.80 -34.91 -4.28
CA PHE A 234 -18.66 -34.05 -4.56
C PHE A 234 -18.96 -32.54 -4.69
N SER A 235 -20.15 -32.10 -4.29
CA SER A 235 -20.46 -30.67 -4.17
C SER A 235 -20.25 -30.19 -2.73
N VAL A 236 -19.66 -29.00 -2.54
CA VAL A 236 -19.47 -28.38 -1.22
C VAL A 236 -20.39 -27.17 -1.06
N THR A 237 -21.06 -27.07 0.08
CA THR A 237 -21.80 -25.85 0.44
C THR A 237 -20.86 -24.83 1.08
N LEU A 238 -20.75 -23.63 0.51
CA LEU A 238 -20.07 -22.49 1.13
C LEU A 238 -21.08 -21.61 1.84
N THR A 239 -20.86 -21.37 3.12
CA THR A 239 -21.69 -20.50 3.96
C THR A 239 -20.86 -19.44 4.68
N ALA A 240 -21.49 -18.32 5.07
CA ALA A 240 -20.82 -17.26 5.80
C ALA A 240 -20.54 -17.63 7.28
N PHE A 241 -21.29 -18.57 7.88
CA PHE A 241 -21.32 -18.83 9.31
C PHE A 241 -20.80 -20.22 9.69
N ASN A 242 -19.89 -20.28 10.69
CA ASN A 242 -19.34 -21.56 11.17
C ASN A 242 -20.42 -22.53 11.66
N LYS A 243 -21.38 -22.04 12.47
CA LYS A 243 -22.44 -22.87 13.03
C LYS A 243 -23.31 -23.54 11.95
N MET A 244 -23.54 -22.84 10.83
CA MET A 244 -24.29 -23.45 9.71
C MET A 244 -23.50 -24.58 9.06
N ALA A 245 -22.22 -24.37 8.78
CA ALA A 245 -21.37 -25.41 8.21
C ALA A 245 -21.28 -26.63 9.15
N GLU A 246 -21.14 -26.41 10.44
CA GLU A 246 -21.12 -27.47 11.45
C GLU A 246 -22.42 -28.24 11.49
N ASN A 247 -23.58 -27.56 11.56
CA ASN A 247 -24.90 -28.19 11.57
C ASN A 247 -25.12 -29.04 10.32
N ILE A 248 -24.83 -28.54 9.12
CA ILE A 248 -24.97 -29.28 7.86
C ILE A 248 -24.11 -30.55 7.90
N ASN A 249 -22.86 -30.44 8.34
CA ASN A 249 -21.94 -31.57 8.41
C ASN A 249 -22.40 -32.63 9.44
N GLU A 250 -22.85 -32.21 10.60
CA GLU A 250 -23.34 -33.13 11.64
C GLU A 250 -24.65 -33.83 11.20
N GLU A 251 -25.59 -33.10 10.63
CA GLU A 251 -26.84 -33.64 10.08
C GLU A 251 -26.57 -34.70 9.02
N LYS A 252 -25.72 -34.35 8.03
CA LYS A 252 -25.37 -35.28 6.94
C LYS A 252 -24.62 -36.51 7.46
N LEU A 253 -23.67 -36.34 8.38
CA LEU A 253 -22.96 -37.46 9.01
C LEU A 253 -23.92 -38.35 9.83
N GLY A 254 -24.87 -37.74 10.58
CA GLY A 254 -25.88 -38.42 11.36
C GLY A 254 -26.84 -39.27 10.50
N ALA A 255 -27.17 -38.78 9.30
CA ALA A 255 -28.05 -39.49 8.37
C ALA A 255 -27.44 -40.77 7.79
N ILE A 256 -26.12 -40.94 7.82
CA ILE A 256 -25.45 -42.17 7.35
C ILE A 256 -25.59 -43.26 8.38
N GLN A 257 -26.06 -44.45 7.96
CA GLN A 257 -26.37 -45.58 8.84
C GLN A 257 -25.15 -46.47 9.16
N SER A 258 -23.99 -46.26 8.49
CA SER A 258 -22.78 -47.05 8.76
C SER A 258 -22.17 -46.71 10.11
N GLU A 259 -21.32 -47.62 10.59
CA GLU A 259 -20.56 -47.45 11.85
C GLU A 259 -19.69 -46.20 11.81
N GLU A 260 -19.61 -45.50 12.93
CA GLU A 260 -18.79 -44.29 13.08
C GLU A 260 -17.40 -44.65 13.63
N PHE A 261 -16.36 -44.24 12.90
CA PHE A 261 -14.97 -44.32 13.33
C PHE A 261 -14.49 -42.96 13.80
N CYS A 262 -13.66 -42.94 14.85
CA CYS A 262 -13.11 -41.72 15.43
C CYS A 262 -11.57 -41.81 15.50
N TYR A 263 -10.89 -41.04 14.68
CA TYR A 263 -9.43 -40.98 14.62
C TYR A 263 -8.93 -39.82 15.47
N GLN A 264 -8.09 -40.15 16.47
CA GLN A 264 -7.53 -39.19 17.40
C GLN A 264 -6.19 -38.69 16.92
N ALA A 265 -6.03 -37.38 16.78
CA ALA A 265 -4.76 -36.75 16.41
C ALA A 265 -3.69 -36.95 17.48
N LYS A 266 -2.45 -36.97 17.06
CA LYS A 266 -1.26 -37.05 17.90
C LYS A 266 -0.56 -35.69 17.91
N PHE A 267 -0.45 -35.11 19.11
CA PHE A 267 0.30 -33.87 19.35
C PHE A 267 1.65 -34.21 19.98
N GLN A 268 2.71 -33.59 19.49
CA GLN A 268 4.03 -33.71 20.11
C GLN A 268 4.64 -32.32 20.31
N ASN A 269 5.30 -32.11 21.43
CA ASN A 269 5.96 -30.87 21.80
C ASN A 269 5.06 -29.62 21.74
N GLU A 270 5.58 -28.50 21.24
CA GLU A 270 4.90 -27.21 21.24
C GLU A 270 3.97 -27.02 20.01
N PHE A 271 2.94 -27.85 19.86
CA PHE A 271 1.90 -27.63 18.86
C PHE A 271 0.59 -27.21 19.53
N LYS A 272 0.07 -26.03 19.17
CA LYS A 272 -1.16 -25.50 19.78
C LYS A 272 -2.41 -26.09 19.10
N LYS A 273 -3.36 -26.59 19.90
CA LYS A 273 -4.60 -27.22 19.39
C LYS A 273 -5.43 -26.30 18.47
N ASN A 274 -5.47 -24.98 18.75
CA ASN A 274 -6.21 -24.02 17.96
C ASN A 274 -5.58 -23.69 16.59
N GLU A 275 -4.34 -24.11 16.39
CA GLU A 275 -3.61 -23.96 15.11
C GLU A 275 -3.71 -25.22 14.24
N ALA A 276 -4.37 -26.28 14.73
CA ALA A 276 -4.52 -27.54 14.01
C ALA A 276 -5.30 -27.36 12.70
N PRO A 277 -4.72 -27.79 11.56
CA PRO A 277 -5.34 -27.63 10.25
C PRO A 277 -6.55 -28.50 10.02
N VAL A 278 -6.68 -29.62 10.77
CA VAL A 278 -7.80 -30.57 10.73
C VAL A 278 -8.27 -30.86 12.16
N PRO A 279 -9.48 -31.44 12.37
CA PRO A 279 -10.00 -31.73 13.69
C PRO A 279 -9.10 -32.66 14.50
N GLU A 280 -8.96 -32.38 15.82
CA GLU A 280 -8.28 -33.27 16.76
C GLU A 280 -8.96 -34.65 16.79
N LYS A 281 -10.30 -34.66 16.77
CA LYS A 281 -11.13 -35.88 16.69
C LYS A 281 -11.80 -35.87 15.31
N LEU A 282 -11.30 -36.69 14.40
CA LEU A 282 -11.87 -36.85 13.08
C LEU A 282 -12.91 -38.00 13.11
N ARG A 283 -14.18 -37.63 13.08
CA ARG A 283 -15.32 -38.58 13.05
C ARG A 283 -15.73 -38.82 11.61
N LEU A 284 -15.75 -40.05 11.17
CA LEU A 284 -16.08 -40.46 9.83
C LEU A 284 -17.00 -41.69 9.82
N LYS A 285 -17.79 -41.79 8.77
CA LYS A 285 -18.55 -42.99 8.39
C LYS A 285 -18.29 -43.34 6.94
N VAL A 286 -18.41 -44.63 6.57
CA VAL A 286 -18.38 -45.02 5.17
C VAL A 286 -19.51 -44.30 4.42
N GLY A 287 -19.18 -43.63 3.33
CA GLY A 287 -20.09 -42.76 2.59
C GLY A 287 -19.98 -41.26 2.95
N ALA A 288 -19.21 -40.92 3.98
CA ALA A 288 -19.02 -39.52 4.33
C ALA A 288 -18.24 -38.74 3.26
N GLN A 289 -18.70 -37.51 2.97
CA GLN A 289 -17.99 -36.59 2.09
C GLN A 289 -16.91 -35.86 2.86
N VAL A 290 -15.70 -35.89 2.31
CA VAL A 290 -14.51 -35.31 2.94
C VAL A 290 -13.75 -34.44 1.97
N ILE A 291 -12.95 -33.50 2.52
CA ILE A 291 -12.04 -32.65 1.77
C ILE A 291 -10.61 -32.88 2.25
N PHE A 292 -9.69 -32.98 1.32
CA PHE A 292 -8.26 -33.03 1.62
C PHE A 292 -7.74 -31.65 2.01
N CYS A 293 -7.01 -31.59 3.11
CA CYS A 293 -6.45 -30.33 3.67
C CYS A 293 -4.94 -30.18 3.46
N ARG A 294 -4.36 -30.92 2.52
CA ARG A 294 -2.94 -30.86 2.15
C ARG A 294 -2.75 -31.28 0.68
N ASN A 295 -1.69 -30.77 0.06
CA ASN A 295 -1.29 -31.20 -1.28
C ASN A 295 -0.46 -32.50 -1.20
N ASN A 296 -0.81 -33.49 -2.00
CA ASN A 296 -0.01 -34.68 -2.27
C ASN A 296 -0.21 -35.11 -3.72
N ILE A 297 0.56 -34.43 -4.60
CA ILE A 297 0.47 -34.65 -6.06
C ILE A 297 0.82 -36.11 -6.42
N GLY A 298 1.79 -36.71 -5.72
CA GLY A 298 2.18 -38.10 -5.95
C GLY A 298 1.08 -39.12 -5.65
N SER A 299 0.15 -38.76 -4.75
CA SER A 299 -1.03 -39.60 -4.44
C SER A 299 -2.29 -39.14 -5.19
N GLY A 300 -2.21 -38.09 -6.02
CA GLY A 300 -3.31 -37.68 -6.90
C GLY A 300 -4.33 -36.73 -6.26
N TYR A 301 -4.02 -36.05 -5.12
CA TYR A 301 -4.91 -35.07 -4.50
C TYR A 301 -4.20 -33.77 -4.13
N MET A 302 -4.96 -32.71 -4.09
CA MET A 302 -4.53 -31.36 -3.65
C MET A 302 -5.42 -30.84 -2.52
N ASN A 303 -4.96 -29.80 -1.86
CA ASN A 303 -5.78 -29.08 -0.90
C ASN A 303 -7.07 -28.56 -1.56
N GLY A 304 -8.22 -28.93 -1.00
CA GLY A 304 -9.52 -28.64 -1.61
C GLY A 304 -10.11 -29.78 -2.45
N THR A 305 -9.37 -30.87 -2.73
CA THR A 305 -9.92 -32.02 -3.41
C THR A 305 -10.98 -32.69 -2.55
N ILE A 306 -12.17 -32.92 -3.10
CA ILE A 306 -13.30 -33.58 -2.44
C ILE A 306 -13.30 -35.06 -2.78
N GLY A 307 -13.68 -35.89 -1.81
CA GLY A 307 -13.85 -37.31 -1.97
C GLY A 307 -14.93 -37.89 -1.07
N LYS A 308 -15.28 -39.15 -1.30
CA LYS A 308 -16.23 -39.90 -0.50
C LYS A 308 -15.53 -41.11 0.14
N VAL A 309 -15.68 -41.24 1.43
CA VAL A 309 -15.11 -42.36 2.18
C VAL A 309 -15.70 -43.68 1.70
N SER A 310 -14.85 -44.61 1.20
CA SER A 310 -15.27 -45.92 0.72
C SER A 310 -15.01 -47.02 1.70
N GLU A 311 -13.93 -46.93 2.50
CA GLU A 311 -13.57 -47.97 3.49
C GLU A 311 -12.95 -47.30 4.73
N LEU A 312 -13.29 -47.79 5.91
CA LEU A 312 -12.74 -47.40 7.21
C LEU A 312 -12.33 -48.60 8.01
N SER A 313 -11.18 -48.51 8.67
CA SER A 313 -10.78 -49.38 9.77
C SER A 313 -10.02 -48.54 10.84
N ASP A 314 -9.55 -49.13 11.92
CA ASP A 314 -8.85 -48.41 12.99
C ASP A 314 -7.63 -47.60 12.52
N ASP A 315 -6.94 -48.06 11.47
CA ASP A 315 -5.70 -47.52 10.93
C ASP A 315 -5.74 -47.16 9.43
N LYS A 316 -6.88 -47.40 8.75
CA LYS A 316 -7.02 -47.25 7.30
C LYS A 316 -8.24 -46.42 6.95
N ILE A 317 -8.01 -45.45 6.08
CA ILE A 317 -9.06 -44.68 5.41
C ILE A 317 -8.87 -44.74 3.90
N GLN A 318 -9.90 -45.20 3.18
CA GLN A 318 -9.94 -45.07 1.72
C GLN A 318 -10.98 -44.05 1.30
N VAL A 319 -10.61 -43.23 0.31
CA VAL A 319 -11.45 -42.16 -0.24
C VAL A 319 -11.50 -42.31 -1.75
N ILE A 320 -12.69 -42.36 -2.31
CA ILE A 320 -12.92 -42.30 -3.77
C ILE A 320 -13.07 -40.83 -4.16
N LEU A 321 -12.27 -40.37 -5.12
CA LEU A 321 -12.36 -39.06 -5.72
C LEU A 321 -13.45 -39.00 -6.78
N GLU A 322 -13.86 -37.81 -7.21
CA GLU A 322 -14.80 -37.59 -8.30
C GLU A 322 -14.33 -38.24 -9.60
N SER A 323 -13.03 -38.33 -9.85
CA SER A 323 -12.42 -39.01 -10.97
C SER A 323 -12.60 -40.56 -10.99
N GLY A 324 -13.16 -41.10 -9.89
CA GLY A 324 -13.23 -42.55 -9.66
C GLY A 324 -11.95 -43.18 -9.10
N GLN A 325 -10.89 -42.38 -8.94
CA GLN A 325 -9.65 -42.87 -8.33
C GLN A 325 -9.84 -43.10 -6.81
N THR A 326 -9.40 -44.25 -6.34
CA THR A 326 -9.39 -44.59 -4.92
C THR A 326 -8.03 -44.21 -4.30
N ILE A 327 -8.05 -43.46 -3.19
CA ILE A 327 -6.87 -43.03 -2.48
C ILE A 327 -6.82 -43.74 -1.11
N ASP A 328 -5.73 -44.42 -0.84
CA ASP A 328 -5.39 -44.86 0.51
C ASP A 328 -4.79 -43.64 1.27
N VAL A 329 -5.60 -43.06 2.17
CA VAL A 329 -5.21 -41.86 2.91
C VAL A 329 -4.27 -42.27 4.02
N LYS A 330 -3.12 -41.63 4.09
CA LYS A 330 -2.15 -41.81 5.20
C LYS A 330 -2.20 -40.64 6.15
N GLU A 331 -1.92 -40.91 7.43
CA GLU A 331 -1.64 -39.81 8.36
C GLU A 331 -0.52 -38.94 7.82
N VAL A 332 -0.67 -37.63 8.02
CA VAL A 332 0.36 -36.65 7.69
C VAL A 332 0.72 -35.85 8.93
N THR A 333 1.96 -35.43 8.97
CA THR A 333 2.45 -34.58 10.05
C THR A 333 2.56 -33.15 9.56
N TRP A 334 2.02 -32.24 10.33
CA TRP A 334 2.21 -30.80 10.18
C TRP A 334 3.18 -30.34 11.25
N ASP A 335 4.16 -29.59 10.82
CA ASP A 335 5.19 -29.07 11.67
C ASP A 335 4.83 -27.65 12.10
N ASN A 336 4.88 -27.39 13.40
CA ASN A 336 4.97 -26.03 13.92
C ASN A 336 6.44 -25.65 13.86
N VAL A 337 6.78 -24.80 12.91
CA VAL A 337 8.17 -24.43 12.66
C VAL A 337 8.48 -23.04 13.21
N LYS A 338 9.68 -22.86 13.72
CA LYS A 338 10.28 -21.56 14.00
C LYS A 338 11.52 -21.39 13.14
N SER A 339 11.76 -20.16 12.73
CA SER A 339 13.04 -19.82 12.11
C SER A 339 14.14 -19.87 13.15
N LYS A 340 15.31 -20.44 12.81
CA LYS A 340 16.51 -20.49 13.62
C LYS A 340 17.69 -20.06 12.78
N TYR A 341 18.54 -19.22 13.35
CA TYR A 341 19.78 -18.86 12.68
C TYR A 341 20.87 -19.92 12.89
N ASN A 342 21.37 -20.46 11.79
CA ASN A 342 22.52 -21.36 11.82
C ASN A 342 23.80 -20.55 11.66
N ARG A 343 24.59 -20.45 12.74
CA ARG A 343 25.84 -19.68 12.77
C ARG A 343 26.96 -20.25 11.86
N GLN A 344 26.85 -21.53 11.49
CA GLN A 344 27.88 -22.15 10.63
C GLN A 344 27.62 -21.85 9.15
N THR A 345 26.34 -21.86 8.74
CA THR A 345 25.92 -21.65 7.36
C THR A 345 25.55 -20.19 7.06
N HIS A 346 25.45 -19.33 8.08
CA HIS A 346 24.96 -17.96 8.01
C HIS A 346 23.56 -17.84 7.33
N LYS A 347 22.71 -18.87 7.56
CA LYS A 347 21.35 -18.91 6.99
C LYS A 347 20.30 -19.11 8.07
N LEU A 348 19.10 -18.59 7.78
CA LEU A 348 17.91 -18.94 8.54
C LEU A 348 17.44 -20.32 8.09
N GLU A 349 17.36 -21.24 9.04
CA GLU A 349 16.83 -22.58 8.89
C GLU A 349 15.53 -22.71 9.65
N THR A 350 14.68 -23.65 9.27
CA THR A 350 13.45 -23.94 10.00
C THR A 350 13.72 -25.02 11.04
N GLN A 351 13.36 -24.77 12.29
CA GLN A 351 13.38 -25.75 13.36
C GLN A 351 11.96 -26.16 13.72
N VAL A 352 11.70 -27.47 13.74
CA VAL A 352 10.39 -28.00 14.18
C VAL A 352 10.30 -27.91 15.69
N MET A 353 9.33 -27.15 16.18
CA MET A 353 9.08 -26.98 17.63
C MET A 353 8.06 -27.96 18.16
N GLY A 354 7.12 -28.39 17.32
CA GLY A 354 6.13 -29.37 17.66
C GLY A 354 5.46 -29.93 16.41
N THR A 355 4.81 -31.05 16.54
CA THR A 355 4.14 -31.69 15.43
C THR A 355 2.69 -32.04 15.76
N PHE A 356 1.86 -32.00 14.73
CA PHE A 356 0.50 -32.45 14.74
C PHE A 356 0.32 -33.50 13.65
N THR A 357 -0.03 -34.74 14.06
CA THR A 357 -0.21 -35.84 13.11
C THR A 357 -1.66 -36.29 13.12
N GLN A 358 -2.28 -36.30 11.93
CA GLN A 358 -3.65 -36.71 11.70
C GLN A 358 -3.84 -37.04 10.22
N PHE A 359 -4.92 -37.73 9.86
CA PHE A 359 -5.36 -37.83 8.49
C PHE A 359 -5.70 -36.44 7.94
N PRO A 360 -5.27 -36.07 6.72
CA PRO A 360 -5.46 -34.74 6.15
C PRO A 360 -6.88 -34.50 5.63
N LEU A 361 -7.89 -34.85 6.42
CA LEU A 361 -9.29 -34.85 6.04
C LEU A 361 -10.16 -34.03 6.99
N LYS A 362 -11.23 -33.47 6.43
CA LYS A 362 -12.37 -32.88 7.16
C LYS A 362 -13.67 -33.31 6.51
N LEU A 363 -14.77 -33.32 7.27
CA LEU A 363 -16.10 -33.35 6.67
C LEU A 363 -16.31 -32.13 5.76
N ALA A 364 -16.92 -32.34 4.60
CA ALA A 364 -17.00 -31.33 3.57
C ALA A 364 -18.32 -31.28 2.81
N TRP A 365 -19.42 -31.58 3.44
CA TRP A 365 -20.72 -31.18 2.87
C TRP A 365 -20.90 -29.66 2.93
N ALA A 366 -20.38 -29.03 4.03
CA ALA A 366 -20.34 -27.58 4.15
C ALA A 366 -19.03 -27.09 4.78
N ILE A 367 -18.53 -25.97 4.30
CA ILE A 367 -17.40 -25.23 4.88
C ILE A 367 -17.69 -23.72 4.84
N THR A 368 -17.00 -22.95 5.68
CA THR A 368 -17.16 -21.50 5.62
C THR A 368 -16.32 -20.88 4.53
N ILE A 369 -16.79 -19.72 4.01
CA ILE A 369 -16.07 -18.92 3.00
C ILE A 369 -14.64 -18.62 3.46
N HIS A 370 -14.44 -18.28 4.75
CA HIS A 370 -13.11 -18.03 5.32
C HIS A 370 -12.18 -19.26 5.21
N ARG A 371 -12.70 -20.45 5.54
CA ARG A 371 -11.92 -21.69 5.46
C ARG A 371 -11.68 -22.17 4.04
N SER A 372 -12.46 -21.70 3.07
CA SER A 372 -12.27 -22.03 1.66
C SER A 372 -11.16 -21.22 1.00
N GLN A 373 -10.58 -20.20 1.67
CA GLN A 373 -9.45 -19.43 1.13
C GLN A 373 -8.30 -20.39 0.75
N GLY A 374 -7.70 -20.15 -0.41
CA GLY A 374 -6.65 -21.02 -0.95
C GLY A 374 -7.14 -22.31 -1.64
N MET A 375 -8.39 -22.74 -1.41
CA MET A 375 -8.96 -23.95 -2.03
C MET A 375 -9.51 -23.67 -3.42
N THR A 376 -9.79 -24.73 -4.18
CA THR A 376 -10.41 -24.69 -5.51
C THR A 376 -11.39 -25.83 -5.64
N PHE A 377 -12.58 -25.57 -6.18
CA PHE A 377 -13.67 -26.54 -6.31
C PHE A 377 -14.11 -26.67 -7.77
N GLU A 378 -14.49 -27.87 -8.16
CA GLU A 378 -15.17 -28.12 -9.41
C GLU A 378 -16.65 -27.79 -9.29
N ARG A 379 -17.30 -28.16 -8.14
CA ARG A 379 -18.71 -27.91 -7.85
C ARG A 379 -18.88 -27.29 -6.47
N MET A 380 -19.74 -26.28 -6.39
CA MET A 380 -20.00 -25.56 -5.15
C MET A 380 -21.43 -25.05 -5.09
N HIS A 381 -22.07 -25.27 -3.96
CA HIS A 381 -23.32 -24.62 -3.60
C HIS A 381 -23.04 -23.40 -2.75
N PHE A 382 -23.41 -22.22 -3.20
CA PHE A 382 -23.25 -21.01 -2.39
C PHE A 382 -24.54 -20.69 -1.65
N ASP A 383 -24.51 -20.89 -0.34
CA ASP A 383 -25.64 -20.64 0.54
C ASP A 383 -25.69 -19.17 0.97
N LEU A 384 -26.66 -18.46 0.41
CA LEU A 384 -26.97 -17.05 0.68
C LEU A 384 -28.22 -16.87 1.56
N SER A 385 -28.76 -17.95 2.17
CA SER A 385 -29.99 -17.88 2.97
C SER A 385 -29.93 -16.87 4.12
N HIS A 386 -28.72 -16.62 4.66
CA HIS A 386 -28.46 -15.61 5.69
C HIS A 386 -27.61 -14.43 5.18
N GLY A 387 -27.46 -14.31 3.86
CA GLY A 387 -26.67 -13.26 3.21
C GLY A 387 -25.17 -13.32 3.45
N THR A 388 -24.50 -12.24 3.08
CA THR A 388 -23.09 -11.96 3.39
C THR A 388 -23.01 -10.79 4.37
N PHE A 389 -22.04 -10.79 5.28
CA PHE A 389 -21.91 -9.75 6.32
C PHE A 389 -20.61 -8.93 6.19
N LEU A 390 -19.66 -9.34 5.34
CA LEU A 390 -18.43 -8.62 5.07
C LEU A 390 -18.27 -8.32 3.59
N PRO A 391 -17.70 -7.16 3.22
CA PRO A 391 -17.27 -6.90 1.86
C PRO A 391 -16.34 -8.00 1.34
N GLY A 392 -16.43 -8.33 0.06
CA GLY A 392 -15.59 -9.34 -0.60
C GLY A 392 -15.99 -10.79 -0.40
N GLN A 393 -16.91 -11.14 0.52
CA GLN A 393 -17.30 -12.53 0.79
C GLN A 393 -17.84 -13.25 -0.45
N ALA A 394 -18.76 -12.63 -1.21
CA ALA A 394 -19.30 -13.22 -2.42
C ALA A 394 -18.21 -13.45 -3.49
N TYR A 395 -17.32 -12.47 -3.67
CA TYR A 395 -16.17 -12.62 -4.55
C TYR A 395 -15.26 -13.79 -4.12
N VAL A 396 -14.91 -13.86 -2.83
CA VAL A 396 -14.09 -14.96 -2.30
C VAL A 396 -14.74 -16.30 -2.56
N ALA A 397 -16.05 -16.46 -2.27
CA ALA A 397 -16.77 -17.70 -2.48
C ALA A 397 -16.75 -18.12 -3.95
N ILE A 398 -17.21 -17.26 -4.85
CA ILE A 398 -17.34 -17.61 -6.28
C ILE A 398 -15.97 -17.78 -6.93
N SER A 399 -14.96 -17.03 -6.51
CA SER A 399 -13.57 -17.20 -7.00
C SER A 399 -12.91 -18.54 -6.63
N ARG A 400 -13.56 -19.38 -5.82
CA ARG A 400 -13.11 -20.75 -5.52
C ARG A 400 -13.37 -21.71 -6.68
N LEU A 401 -14.36 -21.42 -7.51
CA LEU A 401 -14.73 -22.26 -8.65
C LEU A 401 -13.72 -22.17 -9.80
N ARG A 402 -13.60 -23.23 -10.54
CA ARG A 402 -12.84 -23.27 -11.82
C ARG A 402 -13.66 -22.75 -12.98
N SER A 403 -14.96 -23.06 -13.01
CA SER A 403 -15.89 -22.65 -14.06
C SER A 403 -17.24 -22.28 -13.46
N LEU A 404 -18.02 -21.50 -14.21
CA LEU A 404 -19.36 -21.11 -13.81
C LEU A 404 -20.33 -22.30 -13.76
N GLU A 405 -20.13 -23.31 -14.58
CA GLU A 405 -20.93 -24.54 -14.61
C GLU A 405 -21.00 -25.25 -13.27
N GLY A 406 -19.93 -25.13 -12.47
CA GLY A 406 -19.83 -25.68 -11.13
C GLY A 406 -20.54 -24.86 -10.03
N LEU A 407 -21.33 -23.82 -10.37
CA LEU A 407 -22.04 -23.00 -9.41
C LEU A 407 -23.49 -23.46 -9.21
N THR A 408 -23.92 -23.56 -7.97
CA THR A 408 -25.34 -23.51 -7.60
C THR A 408 -25.58 -22.50 -6.48
N LEU A 409 -26.75 -21.91 -6.45
CA LEU A 409 -27.11 -20.86 -5.50
C LEU A 409 -28.38 -21.22 -4.74
N SER A 410 -28.41 -21.00 -3.43
CA SER A 410 -29.64 -21.12 -2.62
C SER A 410 -30.63 -19.98 -2.94
N ASN A 411 -30.13 -18.77 -3.13
CA ASN A 411 -30.88 -17.55 -3.36
C ASN A 411 -30.17 -16.68 -4.41
N PRO A 412 -30.91 -15.77 -5.07
CA PRO A 412 -30.29 -14.85 -6.02
C PRO A 412 -29.22 -13.98 -5.37
N ILE A 413 -28.14 -13.75 -6.11
CA ILE A 413 -27.14 -12.74 -5.77
C ILE A 413 -27.70 -11.37 -6.14
N HIS A 414 -27.70 -10.47 -5.17
CA HIS A 414 -28.09 -9.08 -5.34
C HIS A 414 -26.88 -8.14 -5.30
N PRO A 415 -26.96 -6.91 -5.82
CA PRO A 415 -25.83 -5.95 -5.77
C PRO A 415 -25.26 -5.73 -4.37
N TYR A 416 -26.09 -5.75 -3.32
CA TYR A 416 -25.66 -5.59 -1.93
C TYR A 416 -24.86 -6.78 -1.38
N HIS A 417 -24.89 -7.96 -2.02
CA HIS A 417 -24.00 -9.08 -1.68
C HIS A 417 -22.61 -8.90 -2.26
N VAL A 418 -22.47 -8.12 -3.34
CA VAL A 418 -21.22 -7.87 -4.06
C VAL A 418 -20.67 -6.49 -3.68
N THR A 419 -20.61 -6.24 -2.38
CA THR A 419 -20.07 -4.98 -1.87
C THR A 419 -18.55 -5.05 -1.75
N GLN A 420 -17.90 -3.93 -2.00
CA GLN A 420 -16.46 -3.75 -1.84
C GLN A 420 -16.15 -2.48 -1.04
N ASN A 421 -15.03 -2.51 -0.34
CA ASN A 421 -14.60 -1.37 0.43
C ASN A 421 -14.07 -0.26 -0.49
N GLN A 422 -14.67 0.94 -0.42
CA GLN A 422 -14.28 2.07 -1.25
C GLN A 422 -12.83 2.53 -1.01
N GLU A 423 -12.31 2.43 0.22
CA GLU A 423 -10.93 2.78 0.54
C GLU A 423 -9.94 1.86 -0.19
N VAL A 424 -10.28 0.57 -0.33
CA VAL A 424 -9.46 -0.39 -1.08
C VAL A 424 -9.44 -0.02 -2.57
N ARG A 425 -10.56 0.39 -3.15
CA ARG A 425 -10.63 0.84 -4.56
C ARG A 425 -9.72 2.05 -4.79
N VAL A 426 -9.78 3.03 -3.91
CA VAL A 426 -8.89 4.22 -3.97
C VAL A 426 -7.42 3.81 -3.84
N PHE A 427 -7.09 2.91 -2.92
CA PHE A 427 -5.73 2.43 -2.74
C PHE A 427 -5.23 1.65 -3.96
N ALA A 428 -6.11 0.91 -4.63
CA ALA A 428 -5.80 0.12 -5.82
C ALA A 428 -5.52 0.95 -7.09
N ASN A 429 -5.96 2.21 -7.15
CA ASN A 429 -5.70 3.08 -8.30
C ASN A 429 -4.21 3.32 -8.57
N SER A 430 -3.34 3.04 -7.59
CA SER A 430 -1.88 3.15 -7.73
C SER A 430 -1.17 1.78 -7.88
N TYR A 431 -1.91 0.72 -8.23
CA TYR A 431 -1.29 -0.55 -8.58
C TYR A 431 -0.59 -0.44 -9.95
N ASN A 432 0.57 -1.08 -10.06
CA ASN A 432 1.39 -1.10 -11.27
C ASN A 432 1.75 0.32 -11.79
N ASP A 433 1.95 1.28 -10.87
CA ASP A 433 2.52 2.57 -11.22
C ASP A 433 3.94 2.37 -11.73
N THR A 434 4.07 2.35 -13.07
CA THR A 434 5.33 2.01 -13.74
C THR A 434 6.40 3.06 -13.51
N GLU A 435 6.04 4.34 -13.45
CA GLU A 435 6.99 5.42 -13.18
C GLU A 435 7.60 5.25 -11.78
N MET A 436 6.76 5.05 -10.77
CA MET A 436 7.22 4.81 -9.39
C MET A 436 8.07 3.55 -9.28
N ILE A 437 7.65 2.43 -9.92
CA ILE A 437 8.37 1.17 -9.85
C ILE A 437 9.73 1.26 -10.53
N ASP A 438 9.79 1.86 -11.71
CA ASP A 438 11.03 2.00 -12.48
C ASP A 438 12.00 3.00 -11.83
N ASP A 439 11.49 4.09 -11.24
CA ASP A 439 12.28 5.02 -10.41
C ASP A 439 12.92 4.30 -9.21
N VAL A 440 12.13 3.48 -8.51
CA VAL A 440 12.63 2.70 -7.36
C VAL A 440 13.67 1.68 -7.84
N LEU A 441 13.41 0.92 -8.90
CA LEU A 441 14.36 -0.06 -9.42
C LEU A 441 15.66 0.61 -9.87
N GLY A 442 15.59 1.75 -10.57
CA GLY A 442 16.77 2.43 -11.10
C GLY A 442 17.68 3.00 -10.02
N ALA A 443 17.10 3.63 -9.01
CA ALA A 443 17.85 4.33 -7.97
C ALA A 443 18.24 3.44 -6.80
N GLU A 444 17.29 2.68 -6.29
CA GLU A 444 17.46 1.87 -5.10
C GLU A 444 18.36 0.66 -5.32
N LYS A 445 18.37 0.11 -6.53
CA LYS A 445 19.31 -0.95 -6.92
C LYS A 445 20.76 -0.50 -6.76
N ARG A 446 21.08 0.73 -7.19
CA ARG A 446 22.43 1.30 -7.03
C ARG A 446 22.77 1.55 -5.57
N ILE A 447 21.85 2.13 -4.79
CA ILE A 447 22.04 2.37 -3.36
C ILE A 447 22.28 1.03 -2.64
N TYR A 448 21.46 0.03 -2.92
CA TYR A 448 21.57 -1.30 -2.31
C TYR A 448 22.93 -1.95 -2.63
N GLN A 449 23.41 -1.87 -3.88
CA GLN A 449 24.72 -2.38 -4.28
C GLN A 449 25.85 -1.71 -3.48
N TYR A 450 25.82 -0.38 -3.34
CA TYR A 450 26.81 0.35 -2.53
C TYR A 450 26.74 -0.03 -1.04
N LEU A 451 25.55 -0.25 -0.50
CA LEU A 451 25.41 -0.69 0.89
C LEU A 451 25.96 -2.10 1.11
N CYS A 452 25.78 -3.03 0.17
CA CYS A 452 26.34 -4.38 0.22
C CYS A 452 27.88 -4.36 0.19
N THR A 453 28.47 -3.42 -0.54
CA THR A 453 29.93 -3.23 -0.60
C THR A 453 30.47 -2.31 0.49
N LYS A 454 29.61 -1.81 1.38
CA LYS A 454 29.91 -0.84 2.44
C LYS A 454 30.50 0.49 1.92
N ASP A 455 30.17 0.86 0.68
CA ASP A 455 30.52 2.14 0.08
C ASP A 455 29.45 3.19 0.44
N TYR A 456 29.51 3.64 1.69
CA TYR A 456 28.52 4.59 2.23
C TYR A 456 28.59 5.96 1.57
N ASP A 457 29.76 6.39 1.08
CA ASP A 457 29.91 7.67 0.39
C ASP A 457 29.17 7.66 -0.94
N MET A 458 29.29 6.59 -1.74
CA MET A 458 28.56 6.46 -2.99
C MET A 458 27.06 6.25 -2.78
N ALA A 459 26.64 5.51 -1.76
CA ALA A 459 25.24 5.36 -1.39
C ALA A 459 24.62 6.73 -1.02
N THR A 460 25.30 7.51 -0.16
CA THR A 460 24.90 8.85 0.26
C THR A 460 24.83 9.81 -0.92
N LYS A 461 25.84 9.81 -1.79
CA LYS A 461 25.88 10.66 -3.00
C LYS A 461 24.73 10.36 -3.94
N THR A 462 24.36 9.07 -4.09
CA THR A 462 23.23 8.65 -4.91
C THR A 462 21.91 9.17 -4.32
N CYS A 463 21.72 9.07 -3.00
CA CYS A 463 20.55 9.65 -2.33
C CYS A 463 20.49 11.17 -2.47
N LEU A 464 21.62 11.87 -2.37
CA LEU A 464 21.69 13.31 -2.54
C LEU A 464 21.22 13.74 -3.95
N HIS A 465 21.72 13.09 -4.98
CA HIS A 465 21.30 13.37 -6.37
C HIS A 465 19.80 13.12 -6.58
N LEU A 466 19.26 12.03 -6.04
CA LEU A 466 17.83 11.73 -6.08
C LEU A 466 17.00 12.78 -5.35
N MET A 467 17.43 13.21 -4.17
CA MET A 467 16.76 14.26 -3.41
C MET A 467 16.73 15.56 -4.20
N GLN A 468 17.87 15.96 -4.80
CA GLN A 468 17.97 17.17 -5.63
C GLN A 468 17.07 17.10 -6.87
N ASP A 469 16.98 15.94 -7.52
CA ASP A 469 16.10 15.74 -8.67
C ASP A 469 14.63 15.86 -8.30
N LYS A 470 14.23 15.26 -7.19
CA LYS A 470 12.85 15.39 -6.67
C LYS A 470 12.51 16.83 -6.27
N ILE A 471 13.45 17.58 -5.70
CA ILE A 471 13.27 19.01 -5.39
C ILE A 471 13.04 19.81 -6.69
N ARG A 472 13.83 19.55 -7.76
CA ARG A 472 13.66 20.21 -9.07
C ARG A 472 12.29 19.94 -9.69
N LYS A 473 11.76 18.72 -9.49
CA LYS A 473 10.42 18.31 -9.94
C LYS A 473 9.29 18.79 -9.02
N ASN A 474 9.58 19.57 -7.96
CA ASN A 474 8.65 20.00 -6.91
C ASN A 474 7.99 18.83 -6.14
N ASP A 475 8.57 17.64 -6.17
CA ASP A 475 8.13 16.47 -5.42
C ASP A 475 8.74 16.46 -4.01
N TYR A 476 8.33 17.42 -3.19
CA TYR A 476 8.90 17.65 -1.86
C TYR A 476 8.62 16.52 -0.88
N ARG A 477 7.52 15.79 -1.07
CA ARG A 477 7.21 14.62 -0.24
C ARG A 477 8.25 13.52 -0.41
N ASN A 478 8.51 13.12 -1.65
CA ASN A 478 9.47 12.07 -1.94
C ASN A 478 10.91 12.55 -1.72
N ALA A 479 11.18 13.84 -1.91
CA ALA A 479 12.46 14.44 -1.50
C ALA A 479 12.70 14.30 0.00
N ALA A 480 11.70 14.53 0.85
CA ALA A 480 11.80 14.38 2.31
C ALA A 480 12.05 12.92 2.72
N LEU A 481 11.40 11.96 2.07
CA LEU A 481 11.64 10.53 2.31
C LEU A 481 13.06 10.12 1.92
N THR A 482 13.54 10.63 0.77
CA THR A 482 14.92 10.40 0.31
C THR A 482 15.96 11.05 1.24
N ALA A 483 15.69 12.27 1.72
CA ALA A 483 16.54 12.96 2.71
C ALA A 483 16.66 12.14 3.99
N LYS A 484 15.55 11.66 4.52
CA LYS A 484 15.56 10.80 5.72
C LYS A 484 16.43 9.57 5.50
N ARG A 485 16.22 8.84 4.40
CA ARG A 485 17.04 7.67 4.06
C ARG A 485 18.52 8.01 3.92
N MET A 486 18.84 9.14 3.29
CA MET A 486 20.21 9.62 3.17
C MET A 486 20.87 9.81 4.54
N PHE A 487 20.17 10.45 5.48
CA PHE A 487 20.68 10.63 6.85
C PHE A 487 20.82 9.31 7.58
N ASP A 488 19.90 8.38 7.42
CA ASP A 488 19.97 7.06 8.01
C ASP A 488 21.19 6.26 7.51
N ILE A 489 21.58 6.44 6.24
CA ILE A 489 22.82 5.86 5.67
C ILE A 489 24.07 6.55 6.24
N MET A 490 24.03 7.87 6.39
CA MET A 490 25.15 8.69 6.86
C MET A 490 25.46 8.47 8.35
N LEU A 491 24.44 8.27 9.17
CA LEU A 491 24.55 8.19 10.62
C LEU A 491 24.57 6.72 11.06
N ASP A 492 25.51 6.42 11.94
CA ASP A 492 25.48 5.18 12.71
C ASP A 492 24.96 5.48 14.11
N ASP A 493 23.78 4.95 14.46
CA ASP A 493 23.18 5.16 15.79
C ASP A 493 24.07 4.61 16.93
N THR A 494 25.06 3.76 16.60
CA THR A 494 25.96 3.15 17.55
C THR A 494 27.29 3.89 17.71
N CYS A 495 27.61 4.80 16.80
CA CYS A 495 28.86 5.59 16.81
C CYS A 495 28.57 7.06 16.50
N LEU A 496 29.14 7.97 17.31
CA LEU A 496 29.17 9.42 17.06
C LEU A 496 29.92 9.79 15.75
N LEU A 497 30.58 8.85 15.12
CA LEU A 497 31.29 8.99 13.85
C LEU A 497 30.39 8.44 12.72
N GLY A 498 29.95 9.32 11.83
CA GLY A 498 29.16 8.93 10.65
C GLY A 498 29.89 7.91 9.76
N LYS A 499 29.10 7.11 9.06
CA LYS A 499 29.61 6.14 8.07
C LYS A 499 30.20 6.82 6.83
N THR A 500 29.62 7.96 6.45
CA THR A 500 30.07 8.80 5.33
C THR A 500 31.27 9.64 5.76
N LYS A 501 32.39 9.52 5.04
CA LYS A 501 33.67 10.15 5.40
C LYS A 501 34.00 11.38 4.56
N ASP A 502 33.36 11.55 3.39
CA ASP A 502 33.57 12.71 2.52
C ASP A 502 32.99 13.98 3.14
N ALA A 503 33.87 14.88 3.60
CA ALA A 503 33.48 16.13 4.27
C ALA A 503 32.73 17.09 3.34
N GLN A 504 33.03 17.11 2.04
CA GLN A 504 32.32 17.96 1.08
C GLN A 504 30.93 17.41 0.83
N LEU A 505 30.79 16.11 0.66
CA LEU A 505 29.50 15.43 0.52
C LEU A 505 28.60 15.69 1.74
N LEU A 506 29.14 15.63 2.96
CA LEU A 506 28.40 15.95 4.19
C LEU A 506 27.87 17.39 4.20
N LYS A 507 28.69 18.36 3.71
CA LYS A 507 28.27 19.76 3.59
C LYS A 507 27.14 19.91 2.57
N ASP A 508 27.23 19.26 1.42
CA ASP A 508 26.25 19.32 0.37
C ASP A 508 24.92 18.66 0.78
N CYS A 509 24.97 17.54 1.48
CA CYS A 509 23.82 16.88 2.07
C CYS A 509 23.10 17.81 3.09
N SER A 510 23.86 18.39 4.02
CA SER A 510 23.32 19.30 5.02
C SER A 510 22.66 20.54 4.39
N MET A 511 23.28 21.11 3.36
CA MET A 511 22.75 22.28 2.67
C MET A 511 21.46 21.97 1.93
N THR A 512 21.43 20.88 1.16
CA THR A 512 20.23 20.46 0.42
C THR A 512 19.09 20.10 1.36
N ALA A 513 19.39 19.45 2.50
CA ALA A 513 18.38 19.15 3.51
C ALA A 513 17.82 20.39 4.21
N ASN A 514 18.66 21.38 4.53
CA ASN A 514 18.20 22.64 5.11
C ASN A 514 17.32 23.42 4.11
N PHE A 515 17.66 23.41 2.83
CA PHE A 515 16.82 23.98 1.80
C PHE A 515 15.46 23.29 1.72
N LEU A 516 15.43 21.97 1.71
CA LEU A 516 14.18 21.19 1.70
C LEU A 516 13.34 21.47 2.95
N ASN A 517 13.96 21.52 4.13
CA ASN A 517 13.27 21.86 5.37
C ASN A 517 12.67 23.27 5.33
N ALA A 518 13.39 24.24 4.76
CA ALA A 518 12.86 25.58 4.56
C ALA A 518 11.59 25.60 3.70
N VAL A 519 11.60 24.84 2.57
CA VAL A 519 10.43 24.68 1.71
C VAL A 519 9.25 24.05 2.47
N LEU A 520 9.51 22.94 3.17
CA LEU A 520 8.46 22.22 3.93
C LEU A 520 7.88 23.07 5.06
N CYS A 521 8.72 23.85 5.75
CA CYS A 521 8.28 24.79 6.79
C CYS A 521 7.42 25.92 6.21
N LEU A 522 7.79 26.45 5.05
CA LEU A 522 6.99 27.47 4.37
C LEU A 522 5.59 26.95 4.02
N TYR A 523 5.49 25.77 3.40
CA TYR A 523 4.20 25.13 3.10
C TYR A 523 3.40 24.73 4.35
N GLY A 524 4.10 24.35 5.43
CA GLY A 524 3.51 24.06 6.75
C GLY A 524 3.18 25.30 7.57
N LYS A 525 3.32 26.51 7.01
CA LYS A 525 3.09 27.81 7.70
C LYS A 525 3.95 28.02 8.96
N ARG A 526 5.08 27.33 9.05
CA ARG A 526 6.08 27.49 10.13
C ARG A 526 7.15 28.48 9.70
N TYR A 527 6.78 29.74 9.59
CA TYR A 527 7.57 30.77 8.89
C TYR A 527 8.89 31.10 9.60
N GLU A 528 8.92 31.18 10.92
CA GLU A 528 10.16 31.44 11.68
C GLU A 528 11.18 30.30 11.50
N GLU A 529 10.73 29.05 11.51
CA GLU A 529 11.60 27.91 11.24
C GLU A 529 12.12 27.92 9.79
N ALA A 530 11.26 28.30 8.83
CA ALA A 530 11.67 28.45 7.43
C ALA A 530 12.79 29.49 7.28
N ILE A 531 12.70 30.63 7.97
CA ILE A 531 13.75 31.65 8.02
C ILE A 531 15.04 31.09 8.63
N GLY A 532 14.93 30.33 9.71
CA GLY A 532 16.08 29.68 10.35
C GLY A 532 16.84 28.77 9.39
N TYR A 533 16.12 27.88 8.69
CA TYR A 533 16.72 26.96 7.71
C TYR A 533 17.30 27.71 6.50
N THR A 534 16.62 28.74 5.98
CA THR A 534 17.18 29.54 4.87
C THR A 534 18.46 30.28 5.28
N ASN A 535 18.55 30.78 6.51
CA ASN A 535 19.77 31.41 7.02
C ASN A 535 20.93 30.41 7.09
N MET A 536 20.70 29.14 7.42
CA MET A 536 21.71 28.09 7.40
C MET A 536 22.24 27.81 5.98
N VAL A 537 21.37 27.91 4.97
CA VAL A 537 21.77 27.77 3.56
C VAL A 537 22.56 28.99 3.12
N LEU A 538 22.03 30.19 3.33
CA LEU A 538 22.62 31.47 2.90
C LEU A 538 23.93 31.80 3.59
N GLY A 539 24.14 31.35 4.81
CA GLY A 539 25.42 31.47 5.51
C GLY A 539 26.56 30.66 4.87
N ARG A 540 26.24 29.76 3.93
CA ARG A 540 27.25 28.93 3.23
C ARG A 540 27.46 29.31 1.76
N ARG A 541 26.39 29.69 1.08
CA ARG A 541 26.44 30.18 -0.32
C ARG A 541 25.22 31.05 -0.62
N THR A 542 25.38 31.93 -1.60
CA THR A 542 24.24 32.64 -2.19
C THR A 542 23.35 31.65 -2.93
N CYS A 543 22.05 31.67 -2.64
CA CYS A 543 21.04 30.80 -3.23
C CYS A 543 19.76 31.61 -3.40
N LEU A 544 19.41 31.95 -4.63
CA LEU A 544 18.26 32.80 -4.94
C LEU A 544 16.94 32.19 -4.47
N GLU A 545 16.79 30.86 -4.63
CA GLU A 545 15.61 30.16 -4.19
C GLU A 545 15.45 30.17 -2.65
N ALA A 546 16.55 30.06 -1.92
CA ALA A 546 16.52 30.19 -0.45
C ALA A 546 16.20 31.62 0.00
N MET A 547 16.72 32.62 -0.69
CA MET A 547 16.37 34.04 -0.45
C MET A 547 14.88 34.27 -0.72
N PHE A 548 14.34 33.72 -1.80
CA PHE A 548 12.91 33.80 -2.10
C PHE A 548 12.03 33.17 -1.00
N ILE A 549 12.39 31.99 -0.51
CA ILE A 549 11.68 31.34 0.60
C ILE A 549 11.73 32.22 1.86
N LYS A 550 12.91 32.79 2.17
CA LYS A 550 13.10 33.70 3.30
C LYS A 550 12.23 34.94 3.19
N GLY A 551 12.28 35.61 2.05
CA GLY A 551 11.48 36.80 1.80
C GLY A 551 9.99 36.54 1.92
N ARG A 552 9.51 35.42 1.37
CA ARG A 552 8.12 35.02 1.47
C ARG A 552 7.70 34.69 2.92
N ALA A 553 8.55 34.03 3.69
CA ALA A 553 8.28 33.74 5.11
C ALA A 553 8.21 35.03 5.94
N LEU A 554 9.11 36.00 5.68
CA LEU A 554 9.09 37.32 6.30
C LEU A 554 7.82 38.10 5.96
N TYR A 555 7.39 38.06 4.70
CA TYR A 555 6.15 38.67 4.25
C TYR A 555 4.92 38.12 4.99
N GLU A 556 4.80 36.80 5.10
CA GLU A 556 3.68 36.14 5.81
C GLU A 556 3.68 36.49 7.32
N LEU A 557 4.86 36.77 7.90
CA LEU A 557 5.01 37.27 9.26
C LEU A 557 4.77 38.79 9.42
N LYS A 558 4.42 39.45 8.31
CA LYS A 558 4.23 40.91 8.23
C LYS A 558 5.50 41.72 8.56
N ARG A 559 6.68 41.15 8.39
CA ARG A 559 8.00 41.76 8.51
C ARG A 559 8.41 42.37 7.18
N TYR A 560 7.65 43.35 6.70
CA TYR A 560 7.73 43.82 5.32
C TYR A 560 9.05 44.50 4.96
N ASP A 561 9.66 45.28 5.89
CA ASP A 561 10.96 45.92 5.64
C ASP A 561 12.07 44.89 5.39
N GLU A 562 12.13 43.84 6.21
CA GLU A 562 13.10 42.78 6.04
C GLU A 562 12.83 41.96 4.78
N ALA A 563 11.56 41.75 4.43
CA ALA A 563 11.18 41.11 3.18
C ALA A 563 11.64 41.93 1.95
N TYR A 564 11.53 43.25 2.04
CA TYR A 564 12.02 44.18 1.02
C TYR A 564 13.53 44.07 0.82
N ASP A 565 14.31 44.12 1.93
CA ASP A 565 15.77 44.00 1.86
C ASP A 565 16.22 42.72 1.16
N VAL A 566 15.57 41.60 1.49
CA VAL A 566 15.85 40.31 0.84
C VAL A 566 15.51 40.35 -0.64
N THR A 567 14.36 40.92 -1.00
CA THR A 567 13.90 41.00 -2.39
C THR A 567 14.81 41.90 -3.21
N PHE A 568 15.22 43.06 -2.66
CA PHE A 568 16.17 43.95 -3.29
C PHE A 568 17.52 43.28 -3.58
N GLN A 569 18.03 42.47 -2.61
CA GLN A 569 19.23 41.68 -2.81
C GLN A 569 19.07 40.66 -3.95
N ILE A 570 17.93 39.99 -4.06
CA ILE A 570 17.66 39.03 -5.14
C ILE A 570 17.74 39.71 -6.50
N VAL A 571 17.07 40.88 -6.65
CA VAL A 571 17.06 41.65 -7.90
C VAL A 571 18.47 42.13 -8.24
N SER A 572 19.23 42.66 -7.30
CA SER A 572 20.59 43.13 -7.50
C SER A 572 21.51 41.99 -8.00
N ILE A 573 21.45 40.81 -7.40
CA ILE A 573 22.26 39.63 -7.81
C ILE A 573 21.85 39.14 -9.20
N SER A 574 20.56 39.17 -9.54
CA SER A 574 20.08 38.69 -10.87
C SER A 574 20.44 39.65 -12.03
N GLN A 575 20.80 40.90 -11.74
CA GLN A 575 21.22 41.88 -12.76
C GLN A 575 22.72 41.86 -13.07
N GLU A 576 23.56 41.31 -12.21
CA GLU A 576 25.02 41.29 -12.37
C GLU A 576 25.59 40.15 -13.20
N GLY A 577 24.79 39.18 -13.67
CA GLY A 577 25.26 38.04 -14.46
C GLY A 577 25.14 38.26 -15.96
N GLU A 578 26.20 37.97 -16.77
CA GLU A 578 26.21 38.04 -18.24
C GLU A 578 25.18 37.14 -18.94
N GLU A 579 24.66 36.14 -18.26
CA GLU A 579 23.46 35.42 -18.68
C GLU A 579 22.24 36.15 -18.10
N LYS A 580 21.51 36.86 -18.97
CA LYS A 580 20.09 37.19 -18.73
C LYS A 580 19.29 35.90 -18.52
N LYS A 581 19.48 35.22 -17.41
CA LYS A 581 18.50 34.23 -16.93
C LYS A 581 17.21 35.01 -16.79
N ALA A 582 16.20 34.61 -17.54
CA ALA A 582 14.85 35.14 -17.39
C ALA A 582 14.58 35.20 -15.88
N ILE A 583 14.55 36.40 -15.31
CA ILE A 583 14.23 36.65 -13.89
C ILE A 583 13.01 35.82 -13.60
N ASP A 584 13.07 34.94 -12.62
CA ASP A 584 11.95 34.07 -12.32
C ASP A 584 10.74 34.96 -12.09
N LYS A 585 9.72 34.79 -12.93
CA LYS A 585 8.45 35.53 -12.88
C LYS A 585 7.88 35.62 -11.47
N LYS A 586 8.07 34.55 -10.66
CA LYS A 586 7.67 34.52 -9.26
C LYS A 586 8.41 35.54 -8.38
N LEU A 587 9.66 35.84 -8.70
CA LEU A 587 10.48 36.83 -7.99
C LEU A 587 10.00 38.25 -8.23
N LEU A 588 9.73 38.60 -9.49
CA LEU A 588 9.19 39.90 -9.84
C LEU A 588 7.83 40.17 -9.20
N LEU A 589 6.98 39.15 -9.14
CA LEU A 589 5.69 39.24 -8.50
C LEU A 589 5.83 39.46 -6.99
N PHE A 590 6.78 38.76 -6.38
CA PHE A 590 7.04 38.89 -4.97
C PHE A 590 7.57 40.30 -4.62
N GLU A 591 8.46 40.85 -5.44
CA GLU A 591 8.97 42.23 -5.30
C GLU A 591 7.83 43.26 -5.39
N ALA A 592 6.94 43.11 -6.38
CA ALA A 592 5.76 43.96 -6.49
C ALA A 592 4.88 43.92 -5.24
N ARG A 593 4.70 42.76 -4.63
CA ARG A 593 3.96 42.57 -3.37
C ARG A 593 4.57 43.32 -2.19
N VAL A 594 5.88 43.18 -2.03
CA VAL A 594 6.58 43.83 -0.89
C VAL A 594 6.58 45.34 -1.06
N ASN A 595 6.86 45.82 -2.27
CA ASN A 595 6.86 47.27 -2.56
C ASN A 595 5.50 47.91 -2.27
N GLU A 596 4.41 47.22 -2.59
CA GLU A 596 3.08 47.76 -2.33
C GLU A 596 2.75 47.85 -0.84
N HIS A 597 3.18 46.91 -0.02
CA HIS A 597 2.96 46.93 1.42
C HIS A 597 3.76 47.99 2.14
N ILE A 598 4.90 48.43 1.63
CA ILE A 598 5.71 49.54 2.18
C ILE A 598 5.36 50.90 1.55
N GLY A 599 4.33 50.96 0.68
CA GLY A 599 3.85 52.18 0.11
C GLY A 599 4.67 52.77 -1.03
N ASN A 600 5.57 51.99 -1.65
CA ASN A 600 6.32 52.38 -2.80
C ASN A 600 5.46 52.35 -4.09
N PRO A 601 5.64 53.35 -5.03
CA PRO A 601 4.87 53.37 -6.27
C PRO A 601 5.26 52.22 -7.20
N VAL A 602 4.35 51.28 -7.40
CA VAL A 602 4.57 50.03 -8.17
C VAL A 602 4.21 50.19 -9.66
N ALA A 603 3.54 51.29 -10.04
CA ALA A 603 3.02 51.51 -11.36
C ALA A 603 4.04 51.40 -12.52
N PRO A 604 5.29 51.90 -12.42
CA PRO A 604 6.30 51.73 -13.49
C PRO A 604 6.76 50.29 -13.68
N PHE A 605 6.77 49.52 -12.60
CA PHE A 605 7.24 48.14 -12.56
C PHE A 605 6.21 47.17 -13.13
N CYS A 606 4.94 47.48 -12.96
CA CYS A 606 3.83 46.68 -13.47
C CYS A 606 3.79 46.61 -15.00
N LYS A 607 4.17 47.69 -15.72
CA LYS A 607 4.17 47.69 -17.18
C LYS A 607 5.15 46.69 -17.77
N GLU A 608 6.30 46.55 -17.15
CA GLU A 608 7.34 45.61 -17.57
C GLU A 608 6.93 44.15 -17.21
N LEU A 609 6.34 43.97 -16.07
CA LEU A 609 5.84 42.67 -15.57
C LEU A 609 4.69 42.12 -16.42
N PHE A 610 3.75 42.97 -16.85
CA PHE A 610 2.62 42.58 -17.69
C PHE A 610 3.02 42.26 -19.13
N SER A 611 4.05 42.93 -19.62
CA SER A 611 4.61 42.61 -20.95
C SER A 611 5.34 41.26 -20.99
N LEU A 612 5.92 40.85 -19.83
CA LEU A 612 6.69 39.61 -19.70
C LEU A 612 5.83 38.41 -19.33
N CYS A 613 4.73 38.62 -18.61
CA CYS A 613 3.89 37.53 -18.15
C CYS A 613 2.48 37.95 -17.74
N PRO A 614 1.49 37.79 -18.63
CA PRO A 614 0.09 38.10 -18.35
C PRO A 614 -0.50 37.33 -17.16
N GLU A 615 0.03 36.14 -16.87
CA GLU A 615 -0.44 35.25 -15.79
C GLU A 615 -0.22 35.82 -14.37
N PHE A 616 0.68 36.78 -14.21
CA PHE A 616 0.94 37.46 -12.94
C PHE A 616 -0.03 38.56 -12.61
N LEU A 617 -0.82 38.95 -13.58
CA LEU A 617 -1.78 40.00 -13.41
C LEU A 617 -2.80 39.67 -12.31
N THR A 618 -3.33 38.43 -12.29
CA THR A 618 -4.31 37.97 -11.31
C THR A 618 -3.82 38.15 -9.88
N THR A 619 -2.59 37.77 -9.63
CA THR A 619 -2.04 37.80 -8.26
C THR A 619 -1.71 39.23 -7.82
N TYR A 620 -1.22 40.07 -8.68
CA TYR A 620 -0.99 41.49 -8.42
C TYR A 620 -2.31 42.19 -8.06
N ILE A 621 -3.32 41.93 -8.78
CA ILE A 621 -4.66 42.44 -8.64
C ILE A 621 -5.34 42.00 -7.35
N MET A 622 -5.23 40.74 -6.94
CA MET A 622 -5.72 40.23 -5.65
C MET A 622 -5.06 40.98 -4.49
N LEU A 623 -3.77 41.28 -4.59
CA LEU A 623 -3.02 42.02 -3.58
C LEU A 623 -3.41 43.46 -3.46
N ARG A 624 -3.71 44.12 -4.57
CA ARG A 624 -4.22 45.48 -4.53
C ARG A 624 -5.61 45.58 -3.89
N LYS A 625 -6.46 44.56 -4.08
CA LYS A 625 -7.71 44.45 -3.35
C LYS A 625 -7.50 44.35 -1.85
N GLU A 626 -6.57 43.50 -1.41
CA GLU A 626 -6.24 43.36 0.01
C GLU A 626 -5.68 44.66 0.64
N TYR A 627 -4.79 45.37 -0.12
CA TYR A 627 -4.26 46.66 0.31
C TYR A 627 -5.31 47.74 0.43
N ARG A 628 -6.24 47.85 -0.54
CA ARG A 628 -7.37 48.80 -0.48
C ARG A 628 -8.33 48.54 0.67
N HIS A 629 -8.51 47.31 1.06
CA HIS A 629 -9.34 46.96 2.23
C HIS A 629 -8.67 47.38 3.55
N SER A 630 -7.36 47.46 3.56
CA SER A 630 -6.59 47.84 4.74
C SER A 630 -6.30 49.35 4.88
N HIS A 631 -6.38 50.14 3.78
CA HIS A 631 -6.03 51.55 3.69
C HIS A 631 -7.15 52.34 2.98
N GLN A 632 -7.95 53.09 3.73
CA GLN A 632 -9.19 53.71 3.24
C GLN A 632 -9.07 55.01 2.42
N GLU A 633 -7.87 55.52 2.10
CA GLU A 633 -7.71 56.80 1.40
C GLU A 633 -6.62 56.74 0.34
N ILE A 634 -6.96 56.45 -0.91
CA ILE A 634 -6.12 56.80 -2.08
C ILE A 634 -7.05 57.17 -3.25
N GLU A 635 -6.83 58.36 -3.84
CA GLU A 635 -7.50 58.83 -5.06
C GLU A 635 -7.20 57.93 -6.29
N PHE A 636 -8.26 57.61 -7.00
CA PHE A 636 -8.23 56.76 -8.17
C PHE A 636 -7.54 57.44 -9.35
N ASN A 637 -6.46 56.88 -9.92
CA ASN A 637 -5.89 57.33 -11.17
C ASN A 637 -6.23 56.37 -12.35
N LYS A 638 -6.06 56.82 -13.58
CA LYS A 638 -6.39 56.01 -14.81
C LYS A 638 -5.72 54.66 -14.88
N GLU A 639 -4.53 54.50 -14.31
CA GLU A 639 -3.79 53.24 -14.33
C GLU A 639 -4.42 52.20 -13.40
N GLU A 640 -5.06 52.64 -12.34
CA GLU A 640 -5.76 51.77 -11.40
C GLU A 640 -7.08 51.26 -11.96
N GLU A 641 -7.83 52.05 -12.73
CA GLU A 641 -9.01 51.61 -13.45
C GLU A 641 -8.65 50.55 -14.52
N HIS A 642 -7.48 50.68 -15.11
CA HIS A 642 -6.95 49.74 -16.11
C HIS A 642 -6.65 48.37 -15.47
N ILE A 643 -6.09 48.37 -14.26
CA ILE A 643 -5.79 47.15 -13.48
C ILE A 643 -7.08 46.45 -13.05
N GLU A 644 -8.09 47.16 -12.58
CA GLU A 644 -9.39 46.56 -12.22
C GLU A 644 -10.11 45.92 -13.42
N LEU A 645 -9.95 46.48 -14.62
CA LEU A 645 -10.49 45.87 -15.83
C LEU A 645 -9.81 44.55 -16.20
N LEU A 646 -8.50 44.51 -16.02
CA LEU A 646 -7.71 43.31 -16.22
C LEU A 646 -8.07 42.23 -15.20
N GLU A 647 -8.34 42.61 -13.95
CA GLU A 647 -8.87 41.73 -12.90
C GLU A 647 -10.15 41.03 -13.29
N ALA A 648 -11.14 41.82 -13.68
CA ALA A 648 -12.43 41.31 -14.05
C ALA A 648 -12.37 40.35 -15.27
N PHE A 649 -11.34 40.50 -16.08
CA PHE A 649 -11.11 39.66 -17.27
C PHE A 649 -10.40 38.33 -16.91
N ASN A 650 -9.47 38.35 -16.00
CA ASN A 650 -8.68 37.18 -15.65
C ASN A 650 -9.43 36.15 -14.77
N ASP A 651 -10.42 36.61 -14.00
CA ASP A 651 -11.37 35.73 -13.28
C ASP A 651 -12.15 34.75 -14.22
N LYS A 652 -11.96 34.86 -15.54
CA LYS A 652 -12.64 34.06 -16.55
C LYS A 652 -11.75 33.14 -17.36
N SER A 653 -10.48 32.99 -16.98
CA SER A 653 -9.53 32.16 -17.72
C SER A 653 -9.41 32.48 -19.20
N ILE A 654 -9.64 33.73 -19.62
CA ILE A 654 -9.48 34.13 -21.02
C ILE A 654 -8.06 34.62 -21.23
N SER A 655 -7.20 33.76 -21.76
CA SER A 655 -5.88 34.10 -22.26
C SER A 655 -5.99 34.59 -23.71
N ASN A 656 -6.38 35.83 -23.90
CA ASN A 656 -6.25 36.47 -25.22
C ASN A 656 -5.19 37.58 -25.16
N PRO A 657 -3.94 37.32 -25.64
CA PRO A 657 -2.85 38.26 -25.61
C PRO A 657 -3.18 39.61 -26.31
N ASP A 658 -3.99 39.56 -27.37
CA ASP A 658 -4.37 40.75 -28.14
C ASP A 658 -5.33 41.66 -27.36
N PHE A 659 -6.21 41.07 -26.57
CA PHE A 659 -7.14 41.81 -25.71
C PHE A 659 -6.43 42.46 -24.52
N LEU A 660 -5.49 41.76 -23.90
CA LEU A 660 -4.63 42.30 -22.85
C LEU A 660 -3.80 43.48 -23.36
N LYS A 661 -3.27 43.39 -24.58
CA LYS A 661 -2.55 44.47 -25.23
C LYS A 661 -3.45 45.68 -25.49
N LEU A 662 -4.68 45.47 -25.94
CA LEU A 662 -5.68 46.50 -26.22
C LEU A 662 -6.05 47.27 -24.93
N ILE A 663 -6.19 46.58 -23.81
CA ILE A 663 -6.46 47.20 -22.50
C ILE A 663 -5.26 47.97 -22.00
N GLN A 664 -4.02 47.50 -22.20
CA GLN A 664 -2.79 48.17 -21.80
C GLN A 664 -2.55 49.46 -22.62
N GLU A 665 -2.97 49.49 -23.88
CA GLU A 665 -2.81 50.61 -24.81
C GLU A 665 -3.98 51.62 -24.74
N CYS A 666 -5.08 51.28 -24.05
CA CYS A 666 -6.28 52.13 -23.99
C CYS A 666 -6.05 53.36 -23.14
N LYS A 667 -6.07 54.53 -23.76
CA LYS A 667 -5.90 55.85 -23.13
C LYS A 667 -7.21 56.62 -23.00
N ASP A 668 -8.34 56.07 -23.51
CA ASP A 668 -9.64 56.72 -23.53
C ASP A 668 -10.59 56.17 -22.47
N GLU A 669 -11.09 57.04 -21.59
CA GLU A 669 -11.99 56.71 -20.49
C GLU A 669 -13.33 56.11 -20.96
N LYS A 670 -13.81 56.55 -22.16
CA LYS A 670 -15.04 56.01 -22.75
C LYS A 670 -14.86 54.56 -23.24
N GLU A 671 -13.70 54.25 -23.72
CA GLU A 671 -13.35 52.92 -24.21
C GLU A 671 -13.07 51.95 -23.07
N LEU A 672 -12.43 52.39 -21.99
CA LEU A 672 -12.31 51.69 -20.73
C LEU A 672 -13.67 51.32 -20.10
N LYS A 673 -14.63 52.28 -20.13
CA LYS A 673 -16.03 52.02 -19.70
C LYS A 673 -16.77 51.02 -20.58
N ARG A 674 -16.50 51.02 -21.91
CA ARG A 674 -17.03 50.00 -22.85
C ARG A 674 -16.48 48.62 -22.58
N LEU A 675 -15.17 48.50 -22.35
CA LEU A 675 -14.49 47.25 -22.00
C LEU A 675 -14.98 46.72 -20.66
N ARG A 676 -15.17 47.56 -19.64
CA ARG A 676 -15.83 47.22 -18.36
C ARG A 676 -17.20 46.58 -18.57
N LYS A 677 -18.03 47.20 -19.42
CA LYS A 677 -19.37 46.71 -19.73
C LYS A 677 -19.33 45.35 -20.45
N ALA A 678 -18.41 45.16 -21.37
CA ALA A 678 -18.20 43.90 -22.10
C ALA A 678 -17.78 42.77 -21.17
N ILE A 679 -16.86 43.03 -20.22
CA ILE A 679 -16.41 42.06 -19.19
C ILE A 679 -17.55 41.68 -18.25
N THR A 680 -18.34 42.66 -17.81
CA THR A 680 -19.48 42.41 -16.89
C THR A 680 -20.59 41.62 -17.57
N THR A 681 -20.83 41.84 -18.88
CA THR A 681 -21.84 41.13 -19.66
C THR A 681 -21.41 39.68 -19.96
N ALA A 682 -20.12 39.48 -20.13
CA ALA A 682 -19.55 38.13 -20.29
C ALA A 682 -19.54 37.30 -18.98
N LYS A 683 -19.81 37.89 -17.80
CA LYS A 683 -19.93 37.22 -16.48
C LYS A 683 -21.25 36.49 -16.25
N LYS A 684 -22.23 36.54 -17.16
CA LYS A 684 -23.43 35.72 -17.02
C LYS A 684 -23.11 34.30 -17.48
N PRO A 685 -23.29 33.29 -16.63
CA PRO A 685 -23.13 31.90 -17.04
C PRO A 685 -24.19 31.54 -18.10
N PHE A 686 -23.75 30.81 -19.13
CA PHE A 686 -24.65 30.03 -19.97
C PHE A 686 -25.17 28.82 -19.21
#